data_06554a5d7493915f8993d1d61e89e5fa
#
_entry.id   06554a5d7493915f8993d1d61e89e5fa
#
_cell.length_a   1.000
_cell.length_b   1.000
_cell.length_c   1.000
_cell.angle_alpha   90.00
_cell.angle_beta   90.00
_cell.angle_gamma   90.00
#
_symmetry.space_group_name_H-M   'P 1'
#
loop_
_entity.id
_entity.type
_entity.pdbx_description
1 polymer ?
#
loop_
_entity_poly.entity_id
_entity_poly.type
_entity_poly.pdbx_seq_one_letter_code
_entity_poly.pdbx_strand_id
1 'polypeptide(L)'
;MLIAQVCDFGNDGDARYRVHDPSRALGGLPGVTAVDCHFLSRFLPELIERADVLVLQFVMDWEMTGVCLRRRAAGKVTVFEANDYFFDLQPWNPIAGPWQDPAVQELYLQLLKLADGVQTSTPELARRWKRLGARNVAVFPNQLTSVPELSPAPQDRPLTIGWAGSPGHLADLYHLAPCLQGWLDAHPDVHLAVMTTEAARPFFNLPPDHYHFETFGSLDSYLQFLRRLDIGLAPLLPTDYNRCRSDVKFLEYASQGVVGIFADLEPYRESVGYKKTGLLYRDSPDLIAHLEGLRTDRDLRLALRQQGHAYVRRNRVLSNHIASRLSWYQGLLPKHDSNSSLPAEIAAHAVRDGGYLRLPPQEPERGLRDVMSTSAPAQASPALARLLEQSPQYLSALQHQGRLLNDLRQHRQALEVLERSRAIQPQSARTLAEIGRAWYRLNDDARALAALDHAITFNPHYLPAWQYLLRMLSVNQDADGPRRAEEAAKIFPTCYPVALLSVAAYPRERAPSIILEVLDRFGSSLDSNSRPAALSAFREAVLATVKAIPDSPELLPLLARASELFPESPRLVAAYGAALIAAGRDREGWEQHRRALALFRGATVAQDEFQNERTTPLPWELASHILKAGGE
;
A
#
# COMPACT_ATOMS: atom_id res chain seq x y z
N MET A 1 -2.61 -13.39 -28.82
CA MET A 1 -2.68 -13.34 -27.36
C MET A 1 -3.18 -11.97 -26.93
N LEU A 2 -4.18 -11.91 -26.08
CA LEU A 2 -4.74 -10.67 -25.51
C LEU A 2 -4.19 -10.46 -24.10
N ILE A 3 -3.46 -9.35 -23.87
CA ILE A 3 -2.93 -8.93 -22.57
C ILE A 3 -3.68 -7.67 -22.13
N ALA A 4 -4.33 -7.70 -21.00
CA ALA A 4 -4.96 -6.52 -20.40
C ALA A 4 -4.15 -6.08 -19.17
N GLN A 5 -3.72 -4.82 -19.14
CA GLN A 5 -3.10 -4.21 -17.97
C GLN A 5 -4.06 -3.21 -17.34
N VAL A 6 -4.31 -3.39 -16.05
CA VAL A 6 -5.25 -2.59 -15.26
C VAL A 6 -4.50 -1.77 -14.24
N CYS A 7 -4.71 -0.46 -14.24
CA CYS A 7 -4.03 0.45 -13.32
C CYS A 7 -4.86 1.70 -13.03
N ASP A 8 -4.37 2.54 -12.11
CA ASP A 8 -4.79 3.93 -11.98
C ASP A 8 -3.85 4.82 -12.83
N PHE A 9 -4.41 5.52 -13.81
CA PHE A 9 -3.65 6.42 -14.69
C PHE A 9 -3.21 7.73 -14.01
N GLY A 10 -3.49 7.92 -12.73
CA GLY A 10 -3.18 9.13 -11.99
C GLY A 10 -1.72 9.32 -11.58
N ASN A 11 -0.88 8.28 -11.71
CA ASN A 11 0.54 8.35 -11.42
C ASN A 11 1.36 8.16 -12.70
N ASP A 12 1.81 9.26 -13.29
CA ASP A 12 2.51 9.25 -14.59
C ASP A 12 3.83 8.46 -14.56
N GLY A 13 4.57 8.46 -13.45
CA GLY A 13 5.84 7.75 -13.33
C GLY A 13 5.68 6.23 -13.35
N ASP A 14 4.92 5.69 -12.40
CA ASP A 14 4.70 4.24 -12.29
C ASP A 14 3.90 3.70 -13.47
N ALA A 15 2.81 4.39 -13.85
CA ALA A 15 2.00 3.99 -14.98
C ALA A 15 2.84 3.93 -16.28
N ARG A 16 3.74 4.87 -16.50
CA ARG A 16 4.62 4.88 -17.66
C ARG A 16 5.54 3.67 -17.69
N TYR A 17 6.38 3.50 -16.66
CA TYR A 17 7.42 2.45 -16.63
C TYR A 17 6.86 1.04 -16.47
N ARG A 18 5.72 0.91 -15.80
CA ARG A 18 5.18 -0.41 -15.44
C ARG A 18 4.00 -0.85 -16.31
N VAL A 19 3.27 0.08 -16.94
CA VAL A 19 2.07 -0.21 -17.73
C VAL A 19 2.22 0.25 -19.18
N HIS A 20 2.27 1.57 -19.45
CA HIS A 20 2.12 2.11 -20.79
C HIS A 20 3.28 1.74 -21.74
N ASP A 21 4.51 1.95 -21.31
CA ASP A 21 5.68 1.63 -22.13
C ASP A 21 5.80 0.11 -22.37
N PRO A 22 5.64 -0.77 -21.36
CA PRO A 22 5.58 -2.21 -21.58
C PRO A 22 4.42 -2.66 -22.46
N SER A 23 3.21 -2.11 -22.31
CA SER A 23 2.07 -2.45 -23.17
C SER A 23 2.30 -2.08 -24.62
N ARG A 24 2.84 -0.87 -24.87
CA ARG A 24 3.18 -0.43 -26.22
C ARG A 24 4.22 -1.35 -26.86
N ALA A 25 5.26 -1.71 -26.10
CA ALA A 25 6.30 -2.61 -26.59
C ALA A 25 5.77 -4.03 -26.85
N LEU A 26 4.90 -4.56 -25.98
CA LEU A 26 4.22 -5.85 -26.16
C LEU A 26 3.30 -5.84 -27.40
N GLY A 27 2.48 -4.79 -27.56
CA GLY A 27 1.59 -4.63 -28.70
C GLY A 27 2.32 -4.46 -30.05
N GLY A 28 3.61 -4.12 -30.02
CA GLY A 28 4.49 -4.12 -31.21
C GLY A 28 4.97 -5.51 -31.63
N LEU A 29 4.75 -6.54 -30.81
CA LEU A 29 5.17 -7.91 -31.12
C LEU A 29 4.10 -8.66 -31.95
N PRO A 30 4.49 -9.52 -32.90
CA PRO A 30 3.56 -10.27 -33.71
C PRO A 30 2.60 -11.12 -32.88
N GLY A 31 1.30 -11.07 -33.21
CA GLY A 31 0.27 -11.88 -32.57
C GLY A 31 -0.11 -11.45 -31.16
N VAL A 32 0.34 -10.27 -30.70
CA VAL A 32 0.00 -9.70 -29.38
C VAL A 32 -0.92 -8.50 -29.54
N THR A 33 -1.99 -8.47 -28.77
CA THR A 33 -2.81 -7.28 -28.51
C THR A 33 -2.67 -6.92 -27.04
N ALA A 34 -2.18 -5.72 -26.74
CA ALA A 34 -2.02 -5.21 -25.39
C ALA A 34 -3.01 -4.07 -25.14
N VAL A 35 -3.76 -4.14 -24.04
CA VAL A 35 -4.81 -3.17 -23.69
C VAL A 35 -4.54 -2.60 -22.31
N ASP A 36 -4.35 -1.28 -22.22
CA ASP A 36 -4.32 -0.58 -20.94
C ASP A 36 -5.71 -0.07 -20.57
N CYS A 37 -6.14 -0.39 -19.35
CA CYS A 37 -7.48 -0.08 -18.86
C CYS A 37 -7.40 0.53 -17.46
N HIS A 38 -8.17 1.60 -17.22
CA HIS A 38 -8.35 2.13 -15.86
C HIS A 38 -9.18 1.16 -15.03
N PHE A 39 -8.85 1.00 -13.72
CA PHE A 39 -9.56 0.05 -12.84
C PHE A 39 -11.06 0.38 -12.64
N LEU A 40 -11.50 1.62 -12.89
CA LEU A 40 -12.91 2.02 -12.90
C LEU A 40 -13.58 1.86 -14.27
N SER A 41 -12.88 1.38 -15.31
CA SER A 41 -13.46 1.31 -16.64
C SER A 41 -14.69 0.41 -16.68
N ARG A 42 -15.74 0.87 -17.37
CA ARG A 42 -16.94 0.08 -17.66
C ARG A 42 -16.64 -1.19 -18.45
N PHE A 43 -15.52 -1.24 -19.16
CA PHE A 43 -15.07 -2.40 -19.94
C PHE A 43 -14.25 -3.39 -19.12
N LEU A 44 -13.89 -3.06 -17.88
CA LEU A 44 -13.06 -3.92 -17.04
C LEU A 44 -13.66 -5.32 -16.83
N PRO A 45 -14.98 -5.50 -16.55
CA PRO A 45 -15.57 -6.83 -16.39
C PRO A 45 -15.33 -7.72 -17.62
N GLU A 46 -15.52 -7.19 -18.83
CA GLU A 46 -15.33 -7.95 -20.06
C GLU A 46 -13.85 -8.24 -20.35
N LEU A 47 -12.96 -7.30 -20.06
CA LEU A 47 -11.51 -7.52 -20.18
C LEU A 47 -11.02 -8.60 -19.21
N ILE A 48 -11.54 -8.63 -17.98
CA ILE A 48 -11.27 -9.69 -17.00
C ILE A 48 -11.64 -11.05 -17.57
N GLU A 49 -12.78 -11.18 -18.23
CA GLU A 49 -13.24 -12.46 -18.78
C GLU A 49 -12.50 -12.84 -20.06
N ARG A 50 -12.08 -11.88 -20.89
CA ARG A 50 -11.52 -12.18 -22.22
C ARG A 50 -10.00 -12.26 -22.25
N ALA A 51 -9.27 -11.44 -21.53
CA ALA A 51 -7.82 -11.41 -21.60
C ALA A 51 -7.19 -12.78 -21.28
N ASP A 52 -6.22 -13.19 -22.05
CA ASP A 52 -5.41 -14.39 -21.74
C ASP A 52 -4.56 -14.13 -20.51
N VAL A 53 -3.92 -12.94 -20.46
CA VAL A 53 -3.14 -12.45 -19.32
C VAL A 53 -3.74 -11.14 -18.83
N LEU A 54 -4.14 -11.11 -17.57
CA LEU A 54 -4.59 -9.91 -16.86
C LEU A 54 -3.47 -9.48 -15.90
N VAL A 55 -2.96 -8.27 -16.08
CA VAL A 55 -1.95 -7.68 -15.19
C VAL A 55 -2.62 -6.62 -14.32
N LEU A 56 -2.53 -6.79 -13.01
CA LEU A 56 -3.08 -5.87 -12.01
C LEU A 56 -1.95 -5.03 -11.41
N GLN A 57 -1.90 -3.74 -11.74
CA GLN A 57 -0.91 -2.81 -11.20
C GLN A 57 -1.59 -1.91 -10.16
N PHE A 58 -1.29 -2.14 -8.88
CA PHE A 58 -1.87 -1.41 -7.73
C PHE A 58 -3.40 -1.42 -7.66
N VAL A 59 -4.05 -2.42 -8.23
CA VAL A 59 -5.50 -2.57 -8.11
C VAL A 59 -5.84 -3.19 -6.76
N MET A 60 -5.93 -2.34 -5.74
CA MET A 60 -6.18 -2.74 -4.35
C MET A 60 -7.67 -2.91 -4.09
N ASP A 61 -8.23 -3.96 -4.66
CA ASP A 61 -9.65 -4.29 -4.60
C ASP A 61 -9.85 -5.77 -4.22
N TRP A 62 -10.61 -6.04 -3.15
CA TRP A 62 -10.91 -7.38 -2.68
C TRP A 62 -11.61 -8.27 -3.72
N GLU A 63 -12.36 -7.71 -4.67
CA GLU A 63 -12.93 -8.48 -5.77
C GLU A 63 -11.86 -9.15 -6.64
N MET A 64 -10.66 -8.55 -6.74
CA MET A 64 -9.58 -9.10 -7.55
C MET A 64 -9.05 -10.43 -7.00
N THR A 65 -9.20 -10.72 -5.71
CA THR A 65 -8.87 -12.03 -5.14
C THR A 65 -9.75 -13.13 -5.75
N GLY A 66 -11.05 -12.90 -5.86
CA GLY A 66 -11.98 -13.80 -6.56
C GLY A 66 -11.73 -13.88 -8.07
N VAL A 67 -11.34 -12.76 -8.70
CA VAL A 67 -10.92 -12.74 -10.12
C VAL A 67 -9.73 -13.66 -10.35
N CYS A 68 -8.71 -13.64 -9.50
CA CYS A 68 -7.56 -14.56 -9.61
C CYS A 68 -8.03 -16.04 -9.60
N LEU A 69 -8.94 -16.40 -8.69
CA LEU A 69 -9.44 -17.77 -8.57
C LEU A 69 -10.26 -18.20 -9.79
N ARG A 70 -11.23 -17.37 -10.22
CA ARG A 70 -12.10 -17.69 -11.36
C ARG A 70 -11.32 -17.78 -12.67
N ARG A 71 -10.40 -16.84 -12.90
CA ARG A 71 -9.57 -16.83 -14.12
C ARG A 71 -8.67 -18.06 -14.20
N ARG A 72 -8.05 -18.46 -13.07
CA ARG A 72 -7.27 -19.69 -13.00
C ARG A 72 -8.12 -20.92 -13.33
N ALA A 73 -9.33 -21.02 -12.77
CA ALA A 73 -10.26 -22.11 -13.07
C ALA A 73 -10.66 -22.14 -14.57
N ALA A 74 -10.71 -20.98 -15.23
CA ALA A 74 -10.97 -20.84 -16.66
C ALA A 74 -9.70 -21.01 -17.54
N GLY A 75 -8.56 -21.41 -16.99
CA GLY A 75 -7.31 -21.59 -17.74
C GLY A 75 -6.67 -20.27 -18.19
N LYS A 76 -6.99 -19.16 -17.55
CA LYS A 76 -6.46 -17.81 -17.82
C LYS A 76 -5.51 -17.39 -16.72
N VAL A 77 -4.60 -16.47 -17.05
CA VAL A 77 -3.54 -16.04 -16.15
C VAL A 77 -3.82 -14.66 -15.57
N THR A 78 -3.62 -14.51 -14.28
CA THR A 78 -3.59 -13.22 -13.59
C THR A 78 -2.20 -12.98 -13.03
N VAL A 79 -1.62 -11.83 -13.35
CA VAL A 79 -0.32 -11.37 -12.88
C VAL A 79 -0.51 -10.17 -11.97
N PHE A 80 0.15 -10.16 -10.84
CA PHE A 80 0.20 -8.99 -9.96
C PHE A 80 1.51 -8.24 -10.15
N GLU A 81 1.43 -6.96 -10.50
CA GLU A 81 2.58 -6.05 -10.57
C GLU A 81 2.84 -5.47 -9.19
N ALA A 82 3.90 -5.94 -8.54
CA ALA A 82 4.27 -5.57 -7.17
C ALA A 82 5.65 -4.89 -7.17
N ASN A 83 5.68 -3.60 -7.50
CA ASN A 83 6.91 -2.84 -7.74
C ASN A 83 7.41 -2.02 -6.54
N ASP A 84 6.72 -2.03 -5.39
CA ASP A 84 7.13 -1.33 -4.17
C ASP A 84 6.83 -2.15 -2.91
N TYR A 85 7.66 -1.94 -1.85
CA TYR A 85 7.56 -2.63 -0.57
C TYR A 85 6.88 -1.75 0.48
N PHE A 86 5.55 -1.84 0.60
CA PHE A 86 4.77 -0.94 1.46
C PHE A 86 4.67 -1.38 2.94
N PHE A 87 5.30 -2.49 3.33
CA PHE A 87 5.21 -3.02 4.71
C PHE A 87 6.13 -2.30 5.71
N ASP A 88 7.08 -1.49 5.24
CA ASP A 88 8.02 -0.71 6.08
C ASP A 88 8.12 0.73 5.58
N LEU A 89 6.97 1.39 5.46
CA LEU A 89 6.92 2.82 5.18
C LEU A 89 7.18 3.60 6.46
N GLN A 90 8.07 4.59 6.37
CA GLN A 90 8.30 5.49 7.47
C GLN A 90 7.02 6.28 7.81
N PRO A 91 6.70 6.53 9.09
CA PRO A 91 5.47 7.20 9.51
C PRO A 91 5.26 8.59 8.88
N TRP A 92 6.35 9.28 8.58
CA TRP A 92 6.33 10.60 7.93
C TRP A 92 6.20 10.55 6.40
N ASN A 93 6.21 9.38 5.80
CA ASN A 93 5.99 9.26 4.36
C ASN A 93 4.52 9.58 4.05
N PRO A 94 4.22 10.53 3.13
CA PRO A 94 2.84 10.94 2.84
C PRO A 94 1.90 9.82 2.41
N ILE A 95 2.45 8.74 1.87
CA ILE A 95 1.65 7.57 1.46
C ILE A 95 1.50 6.50 2.56
N ALA A 96 2.12 6.69 3.73
CA ALA A 96 2.13 5.67 4.79
C ALA A 96 0.74 5.38 5.35
N GLY A 97 -0.11 6.41 5.52
CA GLY A 97 -1.40 6.26 6.18
C GLY A 97 -2.26 5.10 5.67
N PRO A 98 -2.63 5.05 4.38
CA PRO A 98 -3.41 3.94 3.84
C PRO A 98 -2.72 2.57 3.97
N TRP A 99 -1.38 2.52 3.86
CA TRP A 99 -0.61 1.28 3.94
C TRP A 99 -0.38 0.80 5.37
N GLN A 100 -0.69 1.60 6.38
CA GLN A 100 -0.72 1.17 7.78
C GLN A 100 -1.99 0.40 8.13
N ASP A 101 -3.03 0.46 7.30
CA ASP A 101 -4.24 -0.35 7.50
C ASP A 101 -3.93 -1.84 7.28
N PRO A 102 -4.12 -2.70 8.29
CA PRO A 102 -3.85 -4.13 8.17
C PRO A 102 -4.74 -4.82 7.13
N ALA A 103 -5.93 -4.31 6.84
CA ALA A 103 -6.77 -4.86 5.79
C ALA A 103 -6.18 -4.60 4.40
N VAL A 104 -5.54 -3.43 4.20
CA VAL A 104 -4.82 -3.11 2.96
C VAL A 104 -3.58 -3.99 2.82
N GLN A 105 -2.81 -4.18 3.90
CA GLN A 105 -1.64 -5.07 3.89
C GLN A 105 -2.04 -6.53 3.62
N GLU A 106 -3.12 -7.01 4.23
CA GLU A 106 -3.64 -8.35 4.00
C GLU A 106 -4.10 -8.52 2.54
N LEU A 107 -4.82 -7.53 1.98
CA LEU A 107 -5.21 -7.56 0.57
C LEU A 107 -4.00 -7.70 -0.35
N TYR A 108 -2.95 -6.91 -0.09
CA TYR A 108 -1.71 -6.99 -0.87
C TYR A 108 -1.09 -8.39 -0.79
N LEU A 109 -1.01 -8.97 0.41
CA LEU A 109 -0.52 -10.34 0.62
C LEU A 109 -1.39 -11.40 -0.07
N GLN A 110 -2.71 -11.24 -0.04
CA GLN A 110 -3.63 -12.16 -0.72
C GLN A 110 -3.43 -12.09 -2.24
N LEU A 111 -3.31 -10.91 -2.82
CA LEU A 111 -3.04 -10.73 -4.25
C LEU A 111 -1.69 -11.33 -4.65
N LEU A 112 -0.64 -11.13 -3.85
CA LEU A 112 0.67 -11.76 -4.05
C LEU A 112 0.60 -13.30 -4.11
N LYS A 113 -0.21 -13.91 -3.24
CA LYS A 113 -0.34 -15.38 -3.12
C LYS A 113 -1.29 -15.98 -4.15
N LEU A 114 -2.35 -15.26 -4.49
CA LEU A 114 -3.41 -15.75 -5.37
C LEU A 114 -3.12 -15.53 -6.85
N ALA A 115 -2.33 -14.54 -7.21
CA ALA A 115 -1.92 -14.35 -8.61
C ALA A 115 -1.12 -15.57 -9.13
N ASP A 116 -1.23 -15.85 -10.43
CA ASP A 116 -0.52 -16.95 -11.08
C ASP A 116 0.95 -16.63 -11.28
N GLY A 117 1.27 -15.34 -11.40
CA GLY A 117 2.61 -14.82 -11.42
C GLY A 117 2.68 -13.44 -10.75
N VAL A 118 3.85 -13.12 -10.21
CA VAL A 118 4.16 -11.80 -9.66
C VAL A 118 5.33 -11.22 -10.44
N GLN A 119 5.14 -10.04 -11.01
CA GLN A 119 6.23 -9.32 -11.64
C GLN A 119 6.63 -8.11 -10.80
N THR A 120 7.91 -7.78 -10.82
CA THR A 120 8.48 -6.74 -9.98
C THR A 120 9.66 -6.05 -10.67
N SER A 121 10.15 -4.96 -10.07
CA SER A 121 11.20 -4.13 -10.65
C SER A 121 12.62 -4.50 -10.21
N THR A 122 12.79 -5.17 -9.08
CA THR A 122 14.12 -5.43 -8.50
C THR A 122 14.28 -6.84 -7.95
N PRO A 123 15.51 -7.39 -7.93
CA PRO A 123 15.81 -8.68 -7.32
C PRO A 123 15.51 -8.70 -5.81
N GLU A 124 15.69 -7.58 -5.09
CA GLU A 124 15.35 -7.50 -3.66
C GLU A 124 13.85 -7.69 -3.43
N LEU A 125 13.00 -7.01 -4.18
CA LEU A 125 11.55 -7.24 -4.15
C LEU A 125 11.22 -8.69 -4.45
N ALA A 126 11.80 -9.28 -5.48
CA ALA A 126 11.55 -10.67 -5.84
C ALA A 126 11.91 -11.64 -4.71
N ARG A 127 13.02 -11.40 -3.99
CA ARG A 127 13.40 -12.19 -2.81
C ARG A 127 12.36 -12.08 -1.69
N ARG A 128 11.86 -10.88 -1.43
CA ARG A 128 10.84 -10.61 -0.40
C ARG A 128 9.49 -11.23 -0.77
N TRP A 129 9.05 -11.06 -2.01
CA TRP A 129 7.78 -11.63 -2.48
C TRP A 129 7.77 -13.15 -2.42
N LYS A 130 8.87 -13.81 -2.80
CA LYS A 130 9.02 -15.27 -2.64
C LYS A 130 8.92 -15.70 -1.18
N ARG A 131 9.55 -14.99 -0.25
CA ARG A 131 9.44 -15.26 1.19
C ARG A 131 8.02 -15.11 1.73
N LEU A 132 7.24 -14.18 1.17
CA LEU A 132 5.84 -13.94 1.53
C LEU A 132 4.85 -14.89 0.82
N GLY A 133 5.35 -15.84 0.02
CA GLY A 133 4.53 -16.89 -0.61
C GLY A 133 4.06 -16.58 -2.03
N ALA A 134 4.60 -15.56 -2.70
CA ALA A 134 4.34 -15.30 -4.11
C ALA A 134 4.87 -16.43 -5.00
N ARG A 135 4.07 -16.78 -6.02
CA ARG A 135 4.43 -17.81 -7.00
C ARG A 135 4.99 -17.17 -8.26
N ASN A 136 5.82 -17.92 -9.01
CA ASN A 136 6.31 -17.53 -10.34
C ASN A 136 6.76 -16.05 -10.39
N VAL A 137 7.69 -15.67 -9.49
CA VAL A 137 8.16 -14.28 -9.40
C VAL A 137 9.19 -14.00 -10.49
N ALA A 138 8.94 -12.97 -11.33
CA ALA A 138 9.85 -12.47 -12.34
C ALA A 138 10.28 -11.03 -12.07
N VAL A 139 11.52 -10.71 -12.42
CA VAL A 139 12.08 -9.36 -12.33
C VAL A 139 12.14 -8.75 -13.73
N PHE A 140 11.43 -7.64 -13.91
CA PHE A 140 11.53 -6.80 -15.10
C PHE A 140 11.94 -5.40 -14.64
N PRO A 141 13.26 -5.09 -14.67
CA PRO A 141 13.77 -3.78 -14.29
C PRO A 141 13.12 -2.66 -15.10
N ASN A 142 13.07 -1.46 -14.55
CA ASN A 142 12.63 -0.29 -15.30
C ASN A 142 13.56 -0.05 -16.51
N GLN A 143 12.98 0.31 -17.63
CA GLN A 143 13.68 0.52 -18.90
C GLN A 143 13.10 1.73 -19.62
N LEU A 144 13.88 2.32 -20.51
CA LEU A 144 13.49 3.48 -21.31
C LEU A 144 13.00 3.03 -22.69
N THR A 145 12.02 3.72 -23.24
CA THR A 145 11.58 3.48 -24.63
C THR A 145 12.65 3.89 -25.64
N SER A 146 13.38 4.97 -25.31
CA SER A 146 14.50 5.47 -26.11
C SER A 146 15.46 6.26 -25.23
N VAL A 147 16.69 6.39 -25.67
CA VAL A 147 17.72 7.22 -25.04
C VAL A 147 18.13 8.29 -26.07
N PRO A 148 17.96 9.58 -25.76
CA PRO A 148 18.33 10.65 -26.70
C PRO A 148 19.84 10.65 -26.95
N GLU A 149 20.27 11.27 -28.04
CA GLU A 149 21.69 11.49 -28.29
C GLU A 149 22.31 12.36 -27.19
N LEU A 150 23.54 12.04 -26.82
CA LEU A 150 24.24 12.76 -25.78
C LEU A 150 24.60 14.18 -26.26
N SER A 151 23.97 15.19 -25.66
CA SER A 151 24.28 16.57 -25.97
C SER A 151 25.73 16.91 -25.61
N PRO A 152 26.38 17.90 -26.25
CA PRO A 152 27.67 18.40 -25.79
C PRO A 152 27.66 18.77 -24.30
N ALA A 153 28.76 18.54 -23.60
CA ALA A 153 28.86 18.96 -22.20
C ALA A 153 28.86 20.50 -22.12
N PRO A 154 28.11 21.10 -21.20
CA PRO A 154 28.11 22.53 -20.97
C PRO A 154 29.55 23.04 -20.66
N GLN A 155 29.92 24.20 -21.18
CA GLN A 155 31.28 24.73 -20.99
C GLN A 155 31.32 26.05 -20.21
N ASP A 156 30.36 26.93 -20.42
CA ASP A 156 30.43 28.33 -19.97
C ASP A 156 29.34 28.63 -18.89
N ARG A 157 29.14 27.72 -17.94
CA ARG A 157 28.23 27.93 -16.83
C ARG A 157 28.77 27.31 -15.54
N PRO A 158 28.33 27.77 -14.37
CA PRO A 158 28.65 27.14 -13.08
C PRO A 158 28.29 25.65 -13.06
N LEU A 159 29.08 24.86 -12.33
CA LEU A 159 28.78 23.46 -12.07
C LEU A 159 27.44 23.36 -11.33
N THR A 160 26.50 22.63 -11.85
CA THR A 160 25.17 22.48 -11.25
C THR A 160 24.99 21.08 -10.71
N ILE A 161 24.85 20.96 -9.41
CA ILE A 161 24.44 19.73 -8.75
C ILE A 161 22.94 19.77 -8.49
N GLY A 162 22.27 18.64 -8.46
CA GLY A 162 20.84 18.69 -8.20
C GLY A 162 20.20 17.39 -7.79
N TRP A 163 18.98 17.55 -7.34
CA TRP A 163 18.10 16.46 -6.96
C TRP A 163 16.66 16.75 -7.36
N ALA A 164 15.97 15.71 -7.82
CA ALA A 164 14.54 15.77 -8.03
C ALA A 164 13.86 14.53 -7.44
N GLY A 165 12.72 14.69 -6.78
CA GLY A 165 12.05 13.57 -6.14
C GLY A 165 10.64 13.88 -5.67
N SER A 166 9.80 12.83 -5.57
CA SER A 166 8.46 12.92 -5.02
C SER A 166 8.49 13.18 -3.50
N PRO A 167 7.36 13.61 -2.89
CA PRO A 167 7.28 13.84 -1.44
C PRO A 167 7.71 12.64 -0.58
N GLY A 168 7.58 11.41 -1.09
CA GLY A 168 8.05 10.20 -0.40
C GLY A 168 9.56 10.14 -0.14
N HIS A 169 10.36 10.98 -0.82
CA HIS A 169 11.81 11.07 -0.68
C HIS A 169 12.30 12.31 0.09
N LEU A 170 11.40 13.10 0.69
CA LEU A 170 11.80 14.30 1.42
C LEU A 170 12.72 14.00 2.60
N ALA A 171 12.49 12.89 3.31
CA ALA A 171 13.36 12.49 4.42
C ALA A 171 14.78 12.15 3.95
N ASP A 172 14.91 11.51 2.78
CA ASP A 172 16.21 11.20 2.18
C ASP A 172 16.99 12.47 1.87
N LEU A 173 16.33 13.48 1.30
CA LEU A 173 16.94 14.80 1.01
C LEU A 173 17.24 15.57 2.29
N TYR A 174 16.31 15.60 3.24
CA TYR A 174 16.48 16.32 4.51
C TYR A 174 17.67 15.81 5.30
N HIS A 175 17.87 14.49 5.33
CA HIS A 175 19.03 13.88 5.98
C HIS A 175 20.37 14.30 5.34
N LEU A 176 20.36 14.50 4.02
CA LEU A 176 21.54 14.93 3.27
C LEU A 176 21.81 16.43 3.39
N ALA A 177 20.77 17.25 3.57
CA ALA A 177 20.83 18.70 3.46
C ALA A 177 21.90 19.37 4.33
N PRO A 178 22.13 19.02 5.61
CA PRO A 178 23.14 19.70 6.43
C PRO A 178 24.57 19.56 5.90
N CYS A 179 24.97 18.36 5.46
CA CYS A 179 26.33 18.17 4.94
C CYS A 179 26.49 18.81 3.55
N LEU A 180 25.44 18.78 2.75
CA LEU A 180 25.45 19.41 1.42
C LEU A 180 25.46 20.94 1.53
N GLN A 181 24.71 21.54 2.47
CA GLN A 181 24.75 22.96 2.77
C GLN A 181 26.18 23.42 3.12
N GLY A 182 26.81 22.72 4.07
CA GLY A 182 28.19 23.10 4.50
C GLY A 182 29.21 23.01 3.37
N TRP A 183 29.04 22.04 2.45
CA TRP A 183 29.92 21.94 1.28
C TRP A 183 29.63 23.07 0.27
N LEU A 184 28.37 23.40 0.02
CA LEU A 184 27.97 24.49 -0.89
C LEU A 184 28.40 25.85 -0.40
N ASP A 185 28.32 26.10 0.91
CA ASP A 185 28.82 27.37 1.53
C ASP A 185 30.33 27.59 1.28
N ALA A 186 31.09 26.49 1.20
CA ALA A 186 32.51 26.52 0.89
C ALA A 186 32.83 26.63 -0.62
N HIS A 187 31.83 26.43 -1.49
CA HIS A 187 32.01 26.36 -2.95
C HIS A 187 31.00 27.25 -3.70
N PRO A 188 31.15 28.58 -3.64
CA PRO A 188 30.23 29.52 -4.30
C PRO A 188 30.27 29.46 -5.84
N ASP A 189 31.19 28.71 -6.41
CA ASP A 189 31.26 28.39 -7.85
C ASP A 189 30.29 27.25 -8.27
N VAL A 190 29.58 26.64 -7.32
CA VAL A 190 28.64 25.54 -7.56
C VAL A 190 27.22 25.98 -7.27
N HIS A 191 26.30 25.64 -8.18
CA HIS A 191 24.88 25.90 -8.03
C HIS A 191 24.14 24.64 -7.63
N LEU A 192 23.08 24.80 -6.82
CA LEU A 192 22.16 23.75 -6.44
C LEU A 192 20.83 23.89 -7.19
N ALA A 193 20.34 22.80 -7.78
CA ALA A 193 19.01 22.74 -8.35
C ALA A 193 18.17 21.64 -7.65
N VAL A 194 16.96 21.99 -7.23
CA VAL A 194 16.03 21.05 -6.57
C VAL A 194 14.65 21.13 -7.22
N MET A 195 14.07 19.98 -7.56
CA MET A 195 12.69 19.88 -8.06
C MET A 195 11.88 18.95 -7.17
N THR A 196 10.92 19.51 -6.42
CA THR A 196 10.04 18.77 -5.52
C THR A 196 8.89 19.64 -5.01
N THR A 197 8.26 19.30 -3.87
CA THR A 197 7.24 20.14 -3.23
C THR A 197 7.84 21.33 -2.50
N GLU A 198 7.07 22.42 -2.38
CA GLU A 198 7.49 23.65 -1.69
C GLU A 198 8.00 23.43 -0.26
N ALA A 199 7.53 22.39 0.42
CA ALA A 199 7.97 22.05 1.77
C ALA A 199 9.48 21.80 1.90
N ALA A 200 10.16 21.45 0.81
CA ALA A 200 11.61 21.23 0.80
C ALA A 200 12.43 22.48 0.51
N ARG A 201 11.81 23.58 0.07
CA ARG A 201 12.53 24.83 -0.24
C ARG A 201 13.40 25.31 0.93
N PRO A 202 12.95 25.27 2.20
CA PRO A 202 13.74 25.70 3.35
C PRO A 202 14.89 24.75 3.76
N PHE A 203 15.06 23.61 3.08
CA PHE A 203 16.15 22.68 3.44
C PHE A 203 17.53 23.27 3.16
N PHE A 204 17.59 24.26 2.25
CA PHE A 204 18.81 24.93 1.88
C PHE A 204 18.66 26.45 2.01
N ASN A 205 19.69 27.09 2.53
CA ASN A 205 19.78 28.54 2.68
C ASN A 205 20.95 29.05 1.82
N LEU A 206 20.71 29.26 0.54
CA LEU A 206 21.70 29.71 -0.44
C LEU A 206 21.24 31.03 -1.09
N PRO A 207 22.17 31.82 -1.66
CA PRO A 207 21.80 32.99 -2.46
C PRO A 207 20.84 32.60 -3.61
N PRO A 208 19.87 33.47 -3.96
CA PRO A 208 18.85 33.14 -4.98
C PRO A 208 19.43 32.82 -6.37
N ASP A 209 20.58 33.33 -6.73
CA ASP A 209 21.30 33.04 -7.96
C ASP A 209 22.06 31.70 -7.93
N HIS A 210 22.30 31.15 -6.74
CA HIS A 210 22.95 29.83 -6.55
C HIS A 210 21.95 28.69 -6.27
N TYR A 211 20.69 29.02 -5.94
CA TYR A 211 19.66 28.04 -5.58
C TYR A 211 18.47 28.08 -6.56
N HIS A 212 18.41 27.10 -7.40
CA HIS A 212 17.34 26.94 -8.36
C HIS A 212 16.32 25.92 -7.88
N PHE A 213 15.14 26.39 -7.46
CA PHE A 213 14.07 25.55 -6.95
C PHE A 213 12.87 25.54 -7.90
N GLU A 214 12.38 24.34 -8.25
CA GLU A 214 11.17 24.14 -9.03
C GLU A 214 10.20 23.21 -8.32
N THR A 215 8.90 23.47 -8.45
CA THR A 215 7.88 22.55 -8.02
C THR A 215 7.74 21.41 -9.01
N PHE A 216 7.26 20.26 -8.51
CA PHE A 216 7.04 19.08 -9.34
C PHE A 216 6.08 19.40 -10.48
N GLY A 217 6.43 19.01 -11.70
CA GLY A 217 5.69 19.27 -12.92
C GLY A 217 5.44 18.00 -13.75
N SER A 218 5.25 18.19 -15.06
CA SER A 218 5.14 17.09 -16.00
C SER A 218 6.47 16.33 -16.16
N LEU A 219 6.40 15.13 -16.73
CA LEU A 219 7.61 14.38 -17.06
C LEU A 219 8.55 15.16 -18.01
N ASP A 220 8.00 15.92 -18.95
CA ASP A 220 8.80 16.74 -19.86
C ASP A 220 9.54 17.84 -19.12
N SER A 221 8.87 18.53 -18.17
CA SER A 221 9.53 19.52 -17.31
C SER A 221 10.61 18.89 -16.43
N TYR A 222 10.36 17.69 -15.91
CA TYR A 222 11.36 16.93 -15.15
C TYR A 222 12.59 16.57 -16.00
N LEU A 223 12.41 16.06 -17.22
CA LEU A 223 13.53 15.75 -18.10
C LEU A 223 14.31 17.01 -18.53
N GLN A 224 13.61 18.14 -18.72
CA GLN A 224 14.26 19.44 -18.97
C GLN A 224 15.07 19.91 -17.76
N PHE A 225 14.54 19.74 -16.55
CA PHE A 225 15.27 20.01 -15.32
C PHE A 225 16.54 19.18 -15.23
N LEU A 226 16.48 17.86 -15.48
CA LEU A 226 17.66 16.99 -15.45
C LEU A 226 18.77 17.45 -16.39
N ARG A 227 18.43 17.91 -17.60
CA ARG A 227 19.43 18.38 -18.60
C ARG A 227 20.25 19.58 -18.12
N ARG A 228 19.80 20.29 -17.10
CA ARG A 228 20.55 21.41 -16.50
C ARG A 228 21.57 20.97 -15.47
N LEU A 229 21.49 19.73 -15.01
CA LEU A 229 22.40 19.18 -14.02
C LEU A 229 23.70 18.65 -14.68
N ASP A 230 24.81 18.84 -14.00
CA ASP A 230 26.06 18.14 -14.28
C ASP A 230 26.17 16.88 -13.40
N ILE A 231 25.74 17.02 -12.12
CA ILE A 231 25.79 15.96 -11.12
C ILE A 231 24.38 15.79 -10.53
N GLY A 232 23.86 14.58 -10.54
CA GLY A 232 22.60 14.21 -9.94
C GLY A 232 22.81 13.45 -8.62
N LEU A 233 22.09 13.85 -7.58
CA LEU A 233 22.13 13.19 -6.28
C LEU A 233 20.96 12.21 -6.15
N ALA A 234 21.20 11.04 -5.59
CA ALA A 234 20.17 10.05 -5.30
C ALA A 234 20.34 9.47 -3.89
N PRO A 235 20.05 10.28 -2.86
CA PRO A 235 20.10 9.83 -1.48
C PRO A 235 18.97 8.86 -1.19
N LEU A 236 19.26 7.84 -0.38
CA LEU A 236 18.30 6.92 0.20
C LEU A 236 18.71 6.58 1.64
N LEU A 237 17.80 6.73 2.57
CA LEU A 237 17.96 6.20 3.93
C LEU A 237 17.92 4.66 3.92
N PRO A 238 18.68 3.96 4.78
CA PRO A 238 18.81 2.51 4.76
C PRO A 238 17.60 1.79 5.39
N THR A 239 16.38 2.09 4.92
CA THR A 239 15.13 1.44 5.31
C THR A 239 14.81 0.27 4.38
N ASP A 240 13.99 -0.66 4.83
CA ASP A 240 13.55 -1.80 4.01
C ASP A 240 12.77 -1.35 2.77
N TYR A 241 11.97 -0.29 2.89
CA TYR A 241 11.29 0.34 1.75
C TYR A 241 12.30 0.82 0.70
N ASN A 242 13.30 1.60 1.11
CA ASN A 242 14.29 2.17 0.20
C ASN A 242 15.22 1.11 -0.42
N ARG A 243 15.55 0.03 0.31
CA ARG A 243 16.30 -1.12 -0.24
C ARG A 243 15.58 -1.82 -1.38
N CYS A 244 14.24 -1.71 -1.41
CA CYS A 244 13.38 -2.31 -2.43
C CYS A 244 13.10 -1.38 -3.63
N ARG A 245 13.51 -0.11 -3.59
CA ARG A 245 13.29 0.84 -4.68
C ARG A 245 13.99 0.42 -5.96
N SER A 246 13.52 0.92 -7.08
CA SER A 246 14.17 0.73 -8.38
C SER A 246 15.28 1.76 -8.62
N ASP A 247 16.13 1.46 -9.58
CA ASP A 247 17.23 2.31 -10.03
C ASP A 247 16.82 3.40 -11.04
N VAL A 248 15.56 3.80 -11.03
CA VAL A 248 15.01 4.71 -12.06
C VAL A 248 15.80 6.02 -12.15
N LYS A 249 16.28 6.57 -11.03
CA LYS A 249 17.12 7.77 -11.04
C LYS A 249 18.44 7.57 -11.78
N PHE A 250 19.05 6.39 -11.70
CA PHE A 250 20.23 6.07 -12.49
C PHE A 250 19.92 6.09 -13.98
N LEU A 251 18.80 5.49 -14.39
CA LEU A 251 18.39 5.47 -15.80
C LEU A 251 18.16 6.88 -16.33
N GLU A 252 17.43 7.68 -15.56
CA GLU A 252 17.03 9.03 -15.95
C GLU A 252 18.24 9.96 -16.02
N TYR A 253 19.09 9.96 -14.99
CA TYR A 253 20.32 10.75 -14.98
C TYR A 253 21.24 10.36 -16.15
N ALA A 254 21.58 9.09 -16.25
CA ALA A 254 22.49 8.62 -17.29
C ALA A 254 21.94 8.87 -18.72
N SER A 255 20.61 8.74 -18.93
CA SER A 255 19.98 9.01 -20.22
C SER A 255 20.07 10.47 -20.65
N GLN A 256 20.09 11.40 -19.70
CA GLN A 256 20.23 12.84 -19.97
C GLN A 256 21.69 13.32 -19.87
N GLY A 257 22.63 12.40 -19.65
CA GLY A 257 24.06 12.74 -19.53
C GLY A 257 24.41 13.43 -18.21
N VAL A 258 23.70 13.12 -17.15
CA VAL A 258 23.98 13.58 -15.78
C VAL A 258 24.80 12.52 -15.05
N VAL A 259 25.88 12.92 -14.38
CA VAL A 259 26.69 12.01 -13.57
C VAL A 259 26.01 11.80 -12.22
N GLY A 260 25.62 10.56 -11.90
CA GLY A 260 24.93 10.28 -10.65
C GLY A 260 25.87 9.93 -9.50
N ILE A 261 25.56 10.45 -8.30
CA ILE A 261 26.09 9.99 -7.00
C ILE A 261 24.92 9.39 -6.23
N PHE A 262 25.00 8.10 -5.94
CA PHE A 262 23.91 7.30 -5.42
C PHE A 262 24.24 6.73 -4.05
N ALA A 263 23.25 6.59 -3.16
CA ALA A 263 23.45 5.88 -1.90
C ALA A 263 23.88 4.42 -2.17
N ASP A 264 24.86 3.92 -1.43
CA ASP A 264 25.35 2.53 -1.54
C ASP A 264 24.34 1.54 -0.94
N LEU A 265 23.18 1.41 -1.61
CA LEU A 265 22.10 0.48 -1.29
C LEU A 265 21.77 -0.41 -2.48
N GLU A 266 21.00 -1.47 -2.20
CA GLU A 266 20.63 -2.51 -3.17
C GLU A 266 20.15 -1.98 -4.54
N PRO A 267 19.27 -0.95 -4.64
CA PRO A 267 18.83 -0.44 -5.93
C PRO A 267 19.97 -0.03 -6.86
N TYR A 268 20.98 0.57 -6.30
CA TYR A 268 22.09 1.13 -7.09
C TYR A 268 23.31 0.21 -7.17
N ARG A 269 23.56 -0.64 -6.16
CA ARG A 269 24.66 -1.62 -6.18
C ARG A 269 24.60 -2.57 -7.37
N GLU A 270 23.37 -2.98 -7.75
CA GLU A 270 23.15 -3.93 -8.83
C GLU A 270 23.23 -3.26 -10.22
N SER A 271 22.96 -1.96 -10.32
CA SER A 271 22.79 -1.27 -11.59
C SER A 271 23.94 -0.32 -11.92
N VAL A 272 24.53 0.31 -10.92
CA VAL A 272 25.61 1.28 -11.07
C VAL A 272 26.95 0.57 -11.10
N GLY A 273 27.60 0.57 -12.23
CA GLY A 273 29.00 0.19 -12.31
C GLY A 273 29.87 1.24 -11.60
N TYR A 274 30.19 1.00 -10.32
CA TYR A 274 30.94 1.96 -9.50
C TYR A 274 32.22 2.44 -10.18
N LYS A 275 32.42 3.76 -10.23
CA LYS A 275 33.51 4.45 -10.94
C LYS A 275 33.54 4.20 -12.46
N LYS A 276 32.50 3.59 -13.05
CA LYS A 276 32.36 3.42 -14.51
C LYS A 276 31.13 4.15 -15.05
N THR A 277 29.96 3.99 -14.40
CA THR A 277 28.71 4.60 -14.87
C THR A 277 28.12 5.55 -13.85
N GLY A 278 28.70 5.65 -12.64
CA GLY A 278 28.29 6.51 -11.55
C GLY A 278 29.14 6.26 -10.30
N LEU A 279 28.83 6.96 -9.23
CA LEU A 279 29.51 6.84 -7.95
C LEU A 279 28.54 6.38 -6.87
N LEU A 280 29.01 5.52 -5.97
CA LEU A 280 28.26 5.06 -4.79
C LEU A 280 28.86 5.66 -3.54
N TYR A 281 28.06 6.26 -2.65
CA TYR A 281 28.51 6.80 -1.36
C TYR A 281 27.85 6.06 -0.19
N ARG A 282 28.59 5.84 0.89
CA ARG A 282 28.17 5.14 2.11
C ARG A 282 27.74 6.07 3.22
N ASP A 283 28.39 7.25 3.29
CA ASP A 283 28.22 8.25 4.34
C ASP A 283 28.47 9.66 3.80
N SER A 284 28.28 10.67 4.64
CA SER A 284 28.47 12.06 4.25
C SER A 284 29.90 12.39 3.84
N PRO A 285 30.97 11.90 4.54
CA PRO A 285 32.35 12.09 4.08
C PRO A 285 32.62 11.53 2.69
N ASP A 286 32.10 10.34 2.38
CA ASP A 286 32.26 9.68 1.08
C ASP A 286 31.56 10.48 -0.03
N LEU A 287 30.34 11.00 0.26
CA LEU A 287 29.61 11.89 -0.63
C LEU A 287 30.39 13.16 -0.94
N ILE A 288 30.91 13.84 0.09
CA ILE A 288 31.66 15.09 -0.07
C ILE A 288 32.96 14.83 -0.88
N ALA A 289 33.65 13.73 -0.63
CA ALA A 289 34.82 13.35 -1.41
C ALA A 289 34.47 13.13 -2.89
N HIS A 290 33.31 12.52 -3.18
CA HIS A 290 32.82 12.35 -4.57
C HIS A 290 32.43 13.67 -5.22
N LEU A 291 31.76 14.58 -4.51
CA LEU A 291 31.42 15.91 -4.99
C LEU A 291 32.69 16.70 -5.33
N GLU A 292 33.68 16.70 -4.42
CA GLU A 292 34.96 17.41 -4.66
C GLU A 292 35.73 16.79 -5.82
N GLY A 293 35.80 15.48 -5.92
CA GLY A 293 36.42 14.79 -7.04
C GLY A 293 35.78 15.13 -8.38
N LEU A 294 34.44 15.15 -8.45
CA LEU A 294 33.73 15.54 -9.68
C LEU A 294 33.80 17.04 -9.97
N ARG A 295 33.95 17.90 -8.95
CA ARG A 295 34.13 19.34 -9.13
C ARG A 295 35.48 19.65 -9.76
N THR A 296 36.53 19.06 -9.25
CA THR A 296 37.92 19.33 -9.62
C THR A 296 38.39 18.56 -10.85
N ASP A 297 37.95 17.32 -11.02
CA ASP A 297 38.33 16.45 -12.15
C ASP A 297 37.24 16.43 -13.23
N ARG A 298 37.39 17.33 -14.20
CA ARG A 298 36.49 17.42 -15.36
C ARG A 298 36.55 16.19 -16.25
N ASP A 299 37.71 15.59 -16.41
CA ASP A 299 37.90 14.44 -17.32
C ASP A 299 37.20 13.19 -16.73
N LEU A 300 37.31 12.97 -15.41
CA LEU A 300 36.53 11.96 -14.71
C LEU A 300 35.02 12.18 -14.91
N ARG A 301 34.53 13.43 -14.73
CA ARG A 301 33.12 13.74 -14.91
C ARG A 301 32.64 13.47 -16.34
N LEU A 302 33.42 13.84 -17.34
CA LEU A 302 33.10 13.57 -18.75
C LEU A 302 33.14 12.09 -19.08
N ALA A 303 34.10 11.33 -18.53
CA ALA A 303 34.18 9.88 -18.72
C ALA A 303 32.95 9.17 -18.13
N LEU A 304 32.58 9.48 -16.89
CA LEU A 304 31.40 8.90 -16.24
C LEU A 304 30.11 9.24 -16.98
N ARG A 305 29.96 10.48 -17.44
CA ARG A 305 28.85 10.94 -18.25
C ARG A 305 28.69 10.12 -19.54
N GLN A 306 29.78 9.95 -20.29
CA GLN A 306 29.77 9.18 -21.53
C GLN A 306 29.50 7.70 -21.30
N GLN A 307 30.16 7.11 -20.29
CA GLN A 307 30.01 5.68 -19.98
C GLN A 307 28.62 5.35 -19.45
N GLY A 308 28.06 6.18 -18.56
CA GLY A 308 26.70 6.02 -18.04
C GLY A 308 25.66 6.07 -19.16
N HIS A 309 25.75 7.08 -20.02
CA HIS A 309 24.85 7.22 -21.17
C HIS A 309 24.96 6.03 -22.14
N ALA A 310 26.18 5.64 -22.50
CA ALA A 310 26.42 4.51 -23.41
C ALA A 310 25.90 3.18 -22.82
N TYR A 311 26.05 2.99 -21.49
CA TYR A 311 25.53 1.81 -20.80
C TYR A 311 24.00 1.74 -20.88
N VAL A 312 23.30 2.82 -20.54
CA VAL A 312 21.82 2.86 -20.56
C VAL A 312 21.30 2.67 -21.99
N ARG A 313 21.92 3.33 -22.98
CA ARG A 313 21.56 3.20 -24.40
C ARG A 313 21.71 1.75 -24.91
N ARG A 314 22.71 1.03 -24.44
CA ARG A 314 22.95 -0.37 -24.87
C ARG A 314 22.10 -1.37 -24.12
N ASN A 315 21.93 -1.19 -22.81
CA ASN A 315 21.45 -2.25 -21.93
C ASN A 315 20.07 -2.01 -21.34
N ARG A 316 19.53 -0.78 -21.43
CA ARG A 316 18.32 -0.42 -20.70
C ARG A 316 17.21 0.15 -21.60
N VAL A 317 17.25 -0.22 -22.88
CA VAL A 317 16.18 0.10 -23.84
C VAL A 317 15.18 -1.04 -23.87
N LEU A 318 13.90 -0.72 -23.69
CA LEU A 318 12.81 -1.67 -23.48
C LEU A 318 12.62 -2.66 -24.63
N SER A 319 12.76 -2.18 -25.89
CA SER A 319 12.62 -3.04 -27.07
C SER A 319 13.57 -4.24 -27.08
N ASN A 320 14.72 -4.13 -26.42
CA ASN A 320 15.71 -5.21 -26.37
C ASN A 320 15.34 -6.31 -25.35
N HIS A 321 14.35 -6.06 -24.49
CA HIS A 321 14.04 -6.94 -23.36
C HIS A 321 12.57 -7.41 -23.33
N ILE A 322 11.69 -6.78 -24.11
CA ILE A 322 10.25 -7.05 -24.01
C ILE A 322 9.88 -8.48 -24.39
N ALA A 323 10.64 -9.13 -25.27
CA ALA A 323 10.42 -10.52 -25.66
C ALA A 323 10.54 -11.49 -24.46
N SER A 324 11.42 -11.21 -23.49
CA SER A 324 11.54 -12.04 -22.27
C SER A 324 10.29 -11.95 -21.40
N ARG A 325 9.67 -10.76 -21.30
CA ARG A 325 8.41 -10.58 -20.59
C ARG A 325 7.28 -11.34 -21.28
N LEU A 326 7.17 -11.27 -22.60
CA LEU A 326 6.20 -12.04 -23.37
C LEU A 326 6.39 -13.55 -23.16
N SER A 327 7.62 -14.03 -23.25
CA SER A 327 7.94 -15.45 -23.04
C SER A 327 7.56 -15.92 -21.63
N TRP A 328 7.74 -15.07 -20.64
CA TRP A 328 7.33 -15.39 -19.28
C TRP A 328 5.80 -15.47 -19.15
N TYR A 329 5.04 -14.54 -19.74
CA TYR A 329 3.58 -14.61 -19.77
C TYR A 329 3.09 -15.89 -20.48
N GLN A 330 3.69 -16.24 -21.60
CA GLN A 330 3.39 -17.48 -22.34
C GLN A 330 3.68 -18.73 -21.51
N GLY A 331 4.76 -18.71 -20.71
CA GLY A 331 5.12 -19.79 -19.81
C GLY A 331 4.15 -20.01 -18.64
N LEU A 332 3.35 -19.00 -18.28
CA LEU A 332 2.32 -19.10 -17.25
C LEU A 332 1.00 -19.67 -17.79
N LEU A 333 0.75 -19.53 -19.09
CA LEU A 333 -0.49 -20.02 -19.71
C LEU A 333 -0.49 -21.54 -19.81
N PRO A 334 -1.65 -22.20 -19.59
CA PRO A 334 -1.82 -23.58 -19.93
C PRO A 334 -1.56 -23.81 -21.44
N LYS A 335 -1.08 -24.99 -21.81
CA LYS A 335 -0.85 -25.35 -23.23
C LYS A 335 -2.17 -25.50 -23.99
N HIS A 336 -2.84 -24.39 -24.26
CA HIS A 336 -4.03 -24.33 -25.11
C HIS A 336 -3.89 -23.16 -26.08
N ASP A 337 -4.41 -23.32 -27.29
CA ASP A 337 -4.46 -22.26 -28.29
C ASP A 337 -5.35 -21.11 -27.78
N SER A 338 -4.70 -19.99 -27.48
CA SER A 338 -5.41 -18.78 -27.07
C SER A 338 -5.93 -18.07 -28.32
N ASN A 339 -7.25 -18.09 -28.49
CA ASN A 339 -7.95 -17.38 -29.56
C ASN A 339 -8.70 -16.14 -29.04
N SER A 340 -8.22 -15.56 -27.95
CA SER A 340 -8.86 -14.38 -27.34
C SER A 340 -8.72 -13.16 -28.22
N SER A 341 -9.84 -12.60 -28.64
CA SER A 341 -9.91 -11.36 -29.41
C SER A 341 -10.62 -10.27 -28.60
N LEU A 342 -10.20 -9.03 -28.81
CA LEU A 342 -10.86 -7.87 -28.21
C LEU A 342 -12.17 -7.58 -28.96
N PRO A 343 -13.31 -7.37 -28.26
CA PRO A 343 -14.58 -6.97 -28.86
C PRO A 343 -14.43 -5.67 -29.65
N ALA A 344 -15.11 -5.59 -30.79
CA ALA A 344 -15.09 -4.40 -31.64
C ALA A 344 -15.60 -3.14 -30.90
N GLU A 345 -16.58 -3.31 -30.01
CA GLU A 345 -17.09 -2.24 -29.17
C GLU A 345 -15.99 -1.64 -28.28
N ILE A 346 -15.23 -2.47 -27.57
CA ILE A 346 -14.13 -2.01 -26.71
C ILE A 346 -13.04 -1.34 -27.59
N ALA A 347 -12.70 -1.99 -28.71
CA ALA A 347 -11.71 -1.47 -29.62
C ALA A 347 -12.07 -0.09 -30.21
N ALA A 348 -13.36 0.19 -30.39
CA ALA A 348 -13.86 1.47 -30.90
C ALA A 348 -13.67 2.63 -29.89
N HIS A 349 -13.55 2.35 -28.61
CA HIS A 349 -13.31 3.35 -27.54
C HIS A 349 -11.83 3.53 -27.19
N ALA A 350 -10.95 2.71 -27.76
CA ALA A 350 -9.53 2.75 -27.47
C ALA A 350 -8.78 3.70 -28.41
N VAL A 351 -7.78 4.41 -27.87
CA VAL A 351 -6.72 5.01 -28.68
C VAL A 351 -5.79 3.89 -29.12
N ARG A 352 -5.54 3.79 -30.43
CA ARG A 352 -4.80 2.68 -31.03
C ARG A 352 -3.43 3.13 -31.54
N ASP A 353 -2.41 2.32 -31.26
CA ASP A 353 -1.06 2.43 -31.79
C ASP A 353 -0.54 1.02 -32.12
N GLY A 354 -0.73 0.57 -33.36
CA GLY A 354 -0.46 -0.80 -33.77
C GLY A 354 -1.30 -1.82 -32.99
N GLY A 355 -0.67 -2.80 -32.35
CA GLY A 355 -1.31 -3.76 -31.44
C GLY A 355 -1.51 -3.27 -30.01
N TYR A 356 -1.08 -2.03 -29.71
CA TYR A 356 -1.33 -1.39 -28.43
C TYR A 356 -2.62 -0.57 -28.43
N LEU A 357 -3.42 -0.75 -27.41
CA LEU A 357 -4.71 -0.09 -27.22
C LEU A 357 -4.73 0.55 -25.83
N ARG A 358 -5.11 1.81 -25.74
CA ARG A 358 -5.31 2.51 -24.49
C ARG A 358 -6.78 2.91 -24.35
N LEU A 359 -7.40 2.51 -23.24
CA LEU A 359 -8.75 2.90 -22.87
C LEU A 359 -8.65 4.04 -21.83
N PRO A 360 -8.58 5.30 -22.27
CA PRO A 360 -8.52 6.42 -21.34
C PRO A 360 -9.83 6.53 -20.60
N PRO A 361 -9.82 6.99 -19.32
CA PRO A 361 -11.06 7.28 -18.60
C PRO A 361 -11.93 8.27 -19.37
N GLN A 362 -13.15 7.87 -19.65
CA GLN A 362 -14.17 8.69 -20.31
C GLN A 362 -15.26 9.06 -19.29
N GLU A 363 -16.26 9.81 -19.69
CA GLU A 363 -17.52 9.77 -18.98
C GLU A 363 -18.20 8.41 -19.22
N PRO A 364 -18.64 7.66 -18.17
CA PRO A 364 -18.87 8.09 -16.77
C PRO A 364 -17.71 7.82 -15.79
N GLU A 365 -16.57 7.26 -16.21
CA GLU A 365 -15.48 6.87 -15.29
C GLU A 365 -14.88 8.07 -14.56
N ARG A 366 -14.74 9.22 -15.25
CA ARG A 366 -14.27 10.47 -14.64
C ARG A 366 -15.23 10.96 -13.57
N GLY A 367 -16.52 10.97 -13.88
CA GLY A 367 -17.55 11.34 -12.93
C GLY A 367 -17.57 10.46 -11.68
N LEU A 368 -17.36 9.13 -11.84
CA LEU A 368 -17.25 8.24 -10.69
C LEU A 368 -16.01 8.55 -9.85
N ARG A 369 -14.86 8.76 -10.47
CA ARG A 369 -13.62 9.11 -9.76
C ARG A 369 -13.76 10.42 -8.98
N ASP A 370 -14.37 11.43 -9.59
CA ASP A 370 -14.58 12.73 -8.95
C ASP A 370 -15.51 12.61 -7.73
N VAL A 371 -16.56 11.80 -7.84
CA VAL A 371 -17.44 11.50 -6.70
C VAL A 371 -16.72 10.73 -5.60
N MET A 372 -15.90 9.75 -5.95
CA MET A 372 -15.11 8.96 -4.96
C MET A 372 -14.09 9.82 -4.21
N SER A 373 -13.56 10.87 -4.83
CA SER A 373 -12.66 11.84 -4.19
C SER A 373 -13.38 12.80 -3.24
N THR A 374 -14.71 12.88 -3.31
CA THR A 374 -15.51 13.73 -2.45
C THR A 374 -15.68 13.11 -1.07
N SER A 375 -15.20 13.78 -0.02
CA SER A 375 -15.13 13.24 1.34
C SER A 375 -16.49 13.14 2.06
N ALA A 376 -17.57 13.74 1.55
CA ALA A 376 -18.88 13.78 2.20
C ALA A 376 -19.90 12.81 1.56
N PRO A 377 -20.27 11.69 2.24
CA PRO A 377 -21.22 10.70 1.73
C PRO A 377 -22.57 11.29 1.28
N ALA A 378 -23.07 12.30 1.99
CA ALA A 378 -24.34 12.96 1.67
C ALA A 378 -24.30 13.72 0.33
N GLN A 379 -23.13 14.20 -0.10
CA GLN A 379 -22.95 14.89 -1.38
C GLN A 379 -22.67 13.89 -2.52
N ALA A 380 -21.96 12.81 -2.21
CA ALA A 380 -21.60 11.77 -3.16
C ALA A 380 -22.83 11.00 -3.68
N SER A 381 -23.82 10.69 -2.82
CA SER A 381 -24.98 9.88 -3.19
C SER A 381 -25.84 10.49 -4.29
N PRO A 382 -26.25 11.78 -4.25
CA PRO A 382 -26.97 12.40 -5.35
C PRO A 382 -26.17 12.51 -6.66
N ALA A 383 -24.84 12.68 -6.56
CA ALA A 383 -23.96 12.73 -7.73
C ALA A 383 -23.88 11.38 -8.43
N LEU A 384 -23.76 10.29 -7.67
CA LEU A 384 -23.84 8.92 -8.20
C LEU A 384 -25.19 8.58 -8.80
N ALA A 385 -26.30 9.04 -8.20
CA ALA A 385 -27.62 8.84 -8.75
C ALA A 385 -27.76 9.47 -10.15
N ARG A 386 -27.32 10.72 -10.32
CA ARG A 386 -27.28 11.40 -11.63
C ARG A 386 -26.42 10.68 -12.65
N LEU A 387 -25.25 10.18 -12.23
CA LEU A 387 -24.37 9.40 -13.10
C LEU A 387 -25.04 8.10 -13.56
N LEU A 388 -25.81 7.45 -12.68
CA LEU A 388 -26.56 6.24 -12.99
C LEU A 388 -27.82 6.48 -13.82
N GLU A 389 -28.35 7.70 -13.88
CA GLU A 389 -29.38 8.09 -14.86
C GLU A 389 -28.80 8.09 -16.28
N GLN A 390 -27.57 8.56 -16.44
CA GLN A 390 -26.87 8.60 -17.74
C GLN A 390 -26.26 7.25 -18.13
N SER A 391 -25.86 6.44 -17.16
CA SER A 391 -25.20 5.14 -17.35
C SER A 391 -25.81 4.06 -16.43
N PRO A 392 -27.05 3.60 -16.72
CA PRO A 392 -27.81 2.74 -15.79
C PRO A 392 -27.18 1.39 -15.47
N GLN A 393 -26.30 0.89 -16.34
CA GLN A 393 -25.64 -0.40 -16.21
C GLN A 393 -24.16 -0.29 -15.80
N TYR A 394 -23.73 0.89 -15.36
CA TYR A 394 -22.34 1.05 -14.93
C TYR A 394 -22.11 0.37 -13.57
N LEU A 395 -21.56 -0.85 -13.60
CA LEU A 395 -21.42 -1.74 -12.46
C LEU A 395 -20.71 -1.09 -11.27
N SER A 396 -19.56 -0.46 -11.50
CA SER A 396 -18.78 0.16 -10.41
C SER A 396 -19.56 1.28 -9.72
N ALA A 397 -20.34 2.07 -10.46
CA ALA A 397 -21.18 3.12 -9.89
C ALA A 397 -22.35 2.55 -9.08
N LEU A 398 -23.00 1.47 -9.56
CA LEU A 398 -24.05 0.76 -8.82
C LEU A 398 -23.52 0.20 -7.49
N GLN A 399 -22.36 -0.43 -7.50
CA GLN A 399 -21.72 -0.98 -6.29
C GLN A 399 -21.37 0.12 -5.28
N HIS A 400 -20.82 1.24 -5.76
CA HIS A 400 -20.51 2.40 -4.91
C HIS A 400 -21.76 3.05 -4.33
N GLN A 401 -22.81 3.24 -5.14
CA GLN A 401 -24.08 3.80 -4.70
C GLN A 401 -24.73 2.92 -3.64
N GLY A 402 -24.76 1.59 -3.86
CA GLY A 402 -25.32 0.65 -2.89
C GLY A 402 -24.61 0.68 -1.54
N ARG A 403 -23.28 0.69 -1.55
CA ARG A 403 -22.47 0.82 -0.33
C ARG A 403 -22.74 2.14 0.39
N LEU A 404 -22.74 3.24 -0.36
CA LEU A 404 -22.95 4.57 0.17
C LEU A 404 -24.34 4.74 0.80
N LEU A 405 -25.38 4.20 0.16
CA LEU A 405 -26.73 4.17 0.72
C LEU A 405 -26.79 3.35 2.03
N ASN A 406 -26.04 2.24 2.11
CA ASN A 406 -25.89 1.49 3.37
C ASN A 406 -25.22 2.33 4.46
N ASP A 407 -24.17 3.08 4.12
CA ASP A 407 -23.47 3.97 5.06
C ASP A 407 -24.41 5.11 5.55
N LEU A 408 -25.26 5.61 4.68
CA LEU A 408 -26.32 6.59 4.99
C LEU A 408 -27.55 5.99 5.69
N ARG A 409 -27.54 4.69 6.05
CA ARG A 409 -28.66 3.95 6.67
C ARG A 409 -29.92 3.86 5.80
N GLN A 410 -29.81 4.07 4.50
CA GLN A 410 -30.89 3.96 3.53
C GLN A 410 -30.97 2.55 2.93
N HIS A 411 -31.09 1.53 3.78
CA HIS A 411 -30.89 0.12 3.44
C HIS A 411 -31.85 -0.41 2.38
N ARG A 412 -33.12 0.05 2.34
CA ARG A 412 -34.08 -0.36 1.30
C ARG A 412 -33.66 0.13 -0.08
N GLN A 413 -33.25 1.39 -0.17
CA GLN A 413 -32.75 1.98 -1.42
C GLN A 413 -31.43 1.33 -1.85
N ALA A 414 -30.57 1.00 -0.88
CA ALA A 414 -29.34 0.23 -1.15
C ALA A 414 -29.67 -1.11 -1.84
N LEU A 415 -30.67 -1.86 -1.33
CA LEU A 415 -31.09 -3.12 -1.94
C LEU A 415 -31.57 -2.94 -3.39
N GLU A 416 -32.36 -1.92 -3.70
CA GLU A 416 -32.83 -1.66 -5.06
C GLU A 416 -31.69 -1.46 -6.04
N VAL A 417 -30.68 -0.69 -5.65
CA VAL A 417 -29.48 -0.43 -6.47
C VAL A 417 -28.59 -1.66 -6.57
N LEU A 418 -28.40 -2.38 -5.45
CA LEU A 418 -27.55 -3.57 -5.40
C LEU A 418 -28.16 -4.74 -6.17
N GLU A 419 -29.47 -4.88 -6.23
CA GLU A 419 -30.14 -5.90 -7.05
C GLU A 419 -29.93 -5.62 -8.56
N ARG A 420 -29.87 -4.35 -8.99
CA ARG A 420 -29.45 -4.01 -10.35
C ARG A 420 -27.99 -4.41 -10.60
N SER A 421 -27.11 -4.16 -9.64
CA SER A 421 -25.71 -4.61 -9.71
C SER A 421 -25.61 -6.14 -9.81
N ARG A 422 -26.39 -6.87 -8.99
CA ARG A 422 -26.46 -8.33 -9.01
C ARG A 422 -26.97 -8.89 -10.33
N ALA A 423 -27.92 -8.23 -10.96
CA ALA A 423 -28.41 -8.63 -12.28
C ALA A 423 -27.34 -8.56 -13.38
N ILE A 424 -26.39 -7.62 -13.26
CA ILE A 424 -25.25 -7.47 -14.19
C ILE A 424 -24.16 -8.50 -13.88
N GLN A 425 -23.80 -8.64 -12.60
CA GLN A 425 -22.74 -9.56 -12.13
C GLN A 425 -23.22 -10.37 -10.92
N PRO A 426 -23.90 -11.50 -11.13
CA PRO A 426 -24.48 -12.32 -10.05
C PRO A 426 -23.48 -12.87 -9.04
N GLN A 427 -22.22 -13.04 -9.45
CA GLN A 427 -21.15 -13.62 -8.62
C GLN A 427 -20.24 -12.58 -7.95
N SER A 428 -20.63 -11.29 -7.94
CA SER A 428 -19.87 -10.26 -7.25
C SER A 428 -19.99 -10.42 -5.75
N ALA A 429 -18.90 -10.78 -5.09
CA ALA A 429 -18.86 -10.89 -3.63
C ALA A 429 -19.10 -9.54 -2.96
N ARG A 430 -18.65 -8.43 -3.56
CA ARG A 430 -18.92 -7.07 -3.11
C ARG A 430 -20.42 -6.79 -3.05
N THR A 431 -21.11 -7.02 -4.16
CA THR A 431 -22.55 -6.77 -4.25
C THR A 431 -23.32 -7.61 -3.23
N LEU A 432 -23.00 -8.91 -3.14
CA LEU A 432 -23.64 -9.83 -2.20
C LEU A 432 -23.37 -9.48 -0.74
N ALA A 433 -22.15 -9.08 -0.41
CA ALA A 433 -21.81 -8.66 0.96
C ALA A 433 -22.57 -7.40 1.38
N GLU A 434 -22.72 -6.41 0.49
CA GLU A 434 -23.50 -5.21 0.76
C GLU A 434 -25.01 -5.49 0.82
N ILE A 435 -25.53 -6.46 0.04
CA ILE A 435 -26.89 -6.97 0.19
C ILE A 435 -27.08 -7.62 1.56
N GLY A 436 -26.14 -8.47 1.99
CA GLY A 436 -26.18 -9.10 3.31
C GLY A 436 -26.16 -8.07 4.43
N ARG A 437 -25.30 -7.05 4.33
CA ARG A 437 -25.25 -5.92 5.25
C ARG A 437 -26.60 -5.19 5.34
N ALA A 438 -27.23 -4.93 4.20
CA ALA A 438 -28.52 -4.24 4.15
C ALA A 438 -29.64 -5.06 4.81
N TRP A 439 -29.74 -6.36 4.53
CA TRP A 439 -30.71 -7.25 5.15
C TRP A 439 -30.51 -7.36 6.66
N TYR A 440 -29.28 -7.50 7.13
CA TYR A 440 -28.96 -7.50 8.56
C TYR A 440 -29.45 -6.23 9.26
N ARG A 441 -29.23 -5.06 8.63
CA ARG A 441 -29.69 -3.78 9.16
C ARG A 441 -31.21 -3.59 9.11
N LEU A 442 -31.91 -4.36 8.31
CA LEU A 442 -33.35 -4.46 8.24
C LEU A 442 -33.94 -5.56 9.16
N ASN A 443 -33.10 -6.17 9.99
CA ASN A 443 -33.43 -7.28 10.90
C ASN A 443 -33.95 -8.54 10.19
N ASP A 444 -33.48 -8.82 8.97
CA ASP A 444 -33.73 -10.07 8.27
C ASP A 444 -32.44 -10.91 8.22
N ASP A 445 -32.16 -11.59 9.34
CA ASP A 445 -30.93 -12.35 9.54
C ASP A 445 -30.82 -13.53 8.56
N ALA A 446 -31.94 -14.15 8.19
CA ALA A 446 -31.94 -15.27 7.25
C ALA A 446 -31.48 -14.87 5.86
N ARG A 447 -32.00 -13.75 5.32
CA ARG A 447 -31.53 -13.22 4.02
C ARG A 447 -30.13 -12.66 4.11
N ALA A 448 -29.75 -12.04 5.23
CA ALA A 448 -28.40 -11.57 5.45
C ALA A 448 -27.37 -12.71 5.40
N LEU A 449 -27.62 -13.79 6.15
CA LEU A 449 -26.76 -14.98 6.18
C LEU A 449 -26.63 -15.60 4.80
N ALA A 450 -27.74 -15.81 4.09
CA ALA A 450 -27.71 -16.40 2.76
C ALA A 450 -26.88 -15.54 1.77
N ALA A 451 -27.02 -14.23 1.81
CA ALA A 451 -26.25 -13.34 0.93
C ALA A 451 -24.74 -13.33 1.27
N LEU A 452 -24.37 -13.34 2.56
CA LEU A 452 -22.99 -13.39 3.00
C LEU A 452 -22.33 -14.74 2.68
N ASP A 453 -23.05 -15.85 2.86
CA ASP A 453 -22.58 -17.19 2.48
C ASP A 453 -22.34 -17.31 0.97
N HIS A 454 -23.22 -16.74 0.15
CA HIS A 454 -22.99 -16.67 -1.28
C HIS A 454 -21.76 -15.81 -1.62
N ALA A 455 -21.58 -14.66 -0.96
CA ALA A 455 -20.40 -13.82 -1.18
C ALA A 455 -19.10 -14.59 -0.89
N ILE A 456 -19.04 -15.31 0.23
CA ILE A 456 -17.89 -16.14 0.65
C ILE A 456 -17.71 -17.34 -0.29
N THR A 457 -18.79 -17.94 -0.77
CA THR A 457 -18.73 -19.06 -1.72
C THR A 457 -18.10 -18.61 -3.05
N PHE A 458 -18.50 -17.46 -3.60
CA PHE A 458 -17.94 -16.94 -4.84
C PHE A 458 -16.53 -16.36 -4.68
N ASN A 459 -16.25 -15.76 -3.52
CA ASN A 459 -14.92 -15.25 -3.21
C ASN A 459 -14.57 -15.49 -1.73
N PRO A 460 -13.95 -16.63 -1.39
CA PRO A 460 -13.55 -16.94 -0.02
C PRO A 460 -12.57 -15.92 0.59
N HIS A 461 -11.85 -15.19 -0.25
CA HIS A 461 -10.89 -14.17 0.15
C HIS A 461 -11.49 -12.75 0.19
N TYR A 462 -12.81 -12.59 0.11
CA TYR A 462 -13.47 -11.29 0.22
C TYR A 462 -13.64 -10.88 1.70
N LEU A 463 -12.64 -10.25 2.27
CA LEU A 463 -12.60 -9.88 3.69
C LEU A 463 -13.86 -9.19 4.21
N PRO A 464 -14.47 -8.20 3.51
CA PRO A 464 -15.66 -7.53 4.05
C PRO A 464 -16.85 -8.47 4.31
N ALA A 465 -17.04 -9.52 3.50
CA ALA A 465 -18.10 -10.50 3.77
C ALA A 465 -17.88 -11.24 5.09
N TRP A 466 -16.65 -11.66 5.36
CA TRP A 466 -16.28 -12.29 6.64
C TRP A 466 -16.46 -11.34 7.82
N GLN A 467 -16.10 -10.07 7.66
CA GLN A 467 -16.30 -9.07 8.71
C GLN A 467 -17.78 -8.86 9.05
N TYR A 468 -18.65 -8.80 8.04
CA TYR A 468 -20.08 -8.68 8.26
C TYR A 468 -20.66 -9.95 8.89
N LEU A 469 -20.28 -11.13 8.40
CA LEU A 469 -20.73 -12.42 8.90
C LEU A 469 -20.33 -12.61 10.38
N LEU A 470 -19.06 -12.48 10.70
CA LEU A 470 -18.57 -12.67 12.08
C LEU A 470 -19.19 -11.67 13.05
N ARG A 471 -19.39 -10.42 12.63
CA ARG A 471 -20.09 -9.42 13.47
C ARG A 471 -21.56 -9.81 13.71
N MET A 472 -22.25 -10.29 12.69
CA MET A 472 -23.64 -10.75 12.81
C MET A 472 -23.75 -11.95 13.75
N LEU A 473 -22.94 -12.98 13.55
CA LEU A 473 -22.92 -14.19 14.39
C LEU A 473 -22.54 -13.89 15.83
N SER A 474 -21.60 -12.98 16.04
CA SER A 474 -21.16 -12.52 17.36
C SER A 474 -22.28 -11.81 18.13
N VAL A 475 -23.01 -10.89 17.48
CA VAL A 475 -24.11 -10.16 18.11
C VAL A 475 -25.26 -11.10 18.47
N ASN A 476 -25.57 -12.06 17.60
CA ASN A 476 -26.64 -13.03 17.78
C ASN A 476 -26.23 -14.21 18.69
N GLN A 477 -24.96 -14.28 19.10
CA GLN A 477 -24.37 -15.41 19.85
C GLN A 477 -24.67 -16.77 19.18
N ASP A 478 -24.55 -16.80 17.86
CA ASP A 478 -24.85 -17.97 17.04
C ASP A 478 -23.85 -19.11 17.29
N ALA A 479 -24.35 -20.34 17.42
CA ALA A 479 -23.52 -21.52 17.66
C ALA A 479 -22.51 -21.82 16.54
N ASP A 480 -22.75 -21.35 15.31
CA ASP A 480 -21.84 -21.49 14.17
C ASP A 480 -20.68 -20.46 14.21
N GLY A 481 -20.76 -19.45 15.05
CA GLY A 481 -19.77 -18.38 15.15
C GLY A 481 -18.32 -18.86 15.29
N PRO A 482 -17.98 -19.75 16.26
CA PRO A 482 -16.63 -20.26 16.44
C PRO A 482 -16.08 -20.97 15.20
N ARG A 483 -16.88 -21.82 14.54
CA ARG A 483 -16.46 -22.53 13.33
C ARG A 483 -16.12 -21.55 12.19
N ARG A 484 -16.97 -20.55 11.97
CA ARG A 484 -16.74 -19.52 10.95
C ARG A 484 -15.52 -18.63 11.30
N ALA A 485 -15.30 -18.38 12.58
CA ALA A 485 -14.11 -17.66 13.03
C ALA A 485 -12.81 -18.42 12.71
N GLU A 486 -12.80 -19.75 12.93
CA GLU A 486 -11.67 -20.60 12.56
C GLU A 486 -11.42 -20.65 11.05
N GLU A 487 -12.48 -20.72 10.25
CA GLU A 487 -12.39 -20.64 8.78
C GLU A 487 -11.76 -19.32 8.33
N ALA A 488 -12.25 -18.20 8.84
CA ALA A 488 -11.72 -16.88 8.52
C ALA A 488 -10.25 -16.74 8.95
N ALA A 489 -9.86 -17.24 10.13
CA ALA A 489 -8.49 -17.18 10.63
C ALA A 489 -7.50 -18.00 9.77
N LYS A 490 -7.96 -19.08 9.13
CA LYS A 490 -7.14 -19.85 8.18
C LYS A 490 -6.90 -19.10 6.87
N ILE A 491 -7.90 -18.34 6.41
CA ILE A 491 -7.83 -17.56 5.16
C ILE A 491 -7.02 -16.28 5.36
N PHE A 492 -7.19 -15.61 6.52
CA PHE A 492 -6.57 -14.32 6.86
C PHE A 492 -5.65 -14.43 8.08
N PRO A 493 -4.58 -15.24 8.01
CA PRO A 493 -3.76 -15.54 9.17
C PRO A 493 -2.98 -14.34 9.72
N THR A 494 -2.80 -13.28 8.94
CA THR A 494 -2.06 -12.07 9.31
C THR A 494 -2.97 -10.86 9.56
N CYS A 495 -4.29 -11.01 9.40
CA CYS A 495 -5.25 -9.93 9.57
C CYS A 495 -5.77 -9.84 11.01
N TYR A 496 -5.16 -9.00 11.85
CA TYR A 496 -5.60 -8.85 13.24
C TYR A 496 -7.06 -8.37 13.39
N PRO A 497 -7.66 -7.55 12.51
CA PRO A 497 -9.08 -7.23 12.62
C PRO A 497 -9.99 -8.45 12.54
N VAL A 498 -9.64 -9.46 11.71
CA VAL A 498 -10.36 -10.73 11.67
C VAL A 498 -10.15 -11.50 12.98
N ALA A 499 -8.92 -11.56 13.47
CA ALA A 499 -8.62 -12.23 14.72
C ALA A 499 -9.40 -11.62 15.91
N LEU A 500 -9.53 -10.28 15.99
CA LEU A 500 -10.32 -9.61 17.02
C LEU A 500 -11.83 -9.85 16.87
N LEU A 501 -12.36 -9.83 15.64
CA LEU A 501 -13.77 -10.17 15.41
C LEU A 501 -14.05 -11.63 15.76
N SER A 502 -13.08 -12.52 15.52
CA SER A 502 -13.19 -13.92 15.89
C SER A 502 -13.34 -14.11 17.41
N VAL A 503 -12.67 -13.31 18.23
CA VAL A 503 -12.83 -13.37 19.71
C VAL A 503 -14.29 -13.22 20.12
N ALA A 504 -14.99 -12.25 19.52
CA ALA A 504 -16.38 -11.98 19.82
C ALA A 504 -17.36 -13.10 19.39
N ALA A 505 -16.92 -13.99 18.48
CA ALA A 505 -17.70 -15.14 18.04
C ALA A 505 -17.63 -16.35 18.99
N TYR A 506 -16.74 -16.33 19.97
CA TYR A 506 -16.63 -17.39 20.98
C TYR A 506 -17.45 -17.08 22.24
N PRO A 507 -17.83 -18.10 23.04
CA PRO A 507 -18.38 -17.90 24.37
C PRO A 507 -17.48 -16.99 25.21
N ARG A 508 -18.10 -16.12 26.03
CA ARG A 508 -17.38 -15.08 26.82
C ARG A 508 -16.29 -15.65 27.71
N GLU A 509 -16.51 -16.85 28.24
CA GLU A 509 -15.57 -17.56 29.11
C GLU A 509 -14.27 -17.91 28.39
N ARG A 510 -14.31 -18.13 27.07
CA ARG A 510 -13.15 -18.46 26.26
C ARG A 510 -12.44 -17.24 25.69
N ALA A 511 -13.02 -16.05 25.79
CA ALA A 511 -12.45 -14.84 25.23
C ALA A 511 -11.01 -14.54 25.73
N PRO A 512 -10.68 -14.71 27.03
CA PRO A 512 -9.31 -14.46 27.51
C PRO A 512 -8.26 -15.33 26.84
N SER A 513 -8.50 -16.64 26.74
CA SER A 513 -7.55 -17.57 26.10
C SER A 513 -7.37 -17.28 24.59
N ILE A 514 -8.46 -16.94 23.90
CA ILE A 514 -8.41 -16.60 22.46
C ILE A 514 -7.66 -15.27 22.23
N ILE A 515 -7.92 -14.24 23.07
CA ILE A 515 -7.19 -12.97 22.95
C ILE A 515 -5.71 -13.17 23.27
N LEU A 516 -5.37 -13.96 24.28
CA LEU A 516 -3.98 -14.27 24.61
C LEU A 516 -3.26 -14.94 23.42
N GLU A 517 -3.89 -15.92 22.80
CA GLU A 517 -3.36 -16.58 21.60
C GLU A 517 -3.16 -15.59 20.44
N VAL A 518 -4.11 -14.67 20.25
CA VAL A 518 -4.03 -13.59 19.25
C VAL A 518 -2.90 -12.62 19.58
N LEU A 519 -2.74 -12.21 20.84
CA LEU A 519 -1.65 -11.33 21.28
C LEU A 519 -0.28 -12.00 21.09
N ASP A 520 -0.14 -13.27 21.42
CA ASP A 520 1.13 -14.00 21.21
C ASP A 520 1.47 -14.14 19.73
N ARG A 521 0.47 -14.38 18.90
CA ARG A 521 0.63 -14.48 17.45
C ARG A 521 1.03 -13.17 16.80
N PHE A 522 0.49 -12.05 17.25
CA PHE A 522 0.74 -10.73 16.67
C PHE A 522 1.74 -9.88 17.49
N GLY A 523 2.13 -10.31 18.69
CA GLY A 523 2.93 -9.53 19.63
C GLY A 523 4.22 -8.99 19.04
N SER A 524 4.96 -9.81 18.30
CA SER A 524 6.20 -9.36 17.63
C SER A 524 5.97 -8.31 16.54
N SER A 525 4.77 -8.26 15.95
CA SER A 525 4.40 -7.26 14.95
C SER A 525 3.78 -6.00 15.58
N LEU A 526 3.36 -6.07 16.86
CA LEU A 526 2.82 -4.94 17.62
C LEU A 526 3.93 -4.07 18.25
N ASP A 527 5.09 -4.64 18.50
CA ASP A 527 6.26 -3.93 19.08
C ASP A 527 6.90 -2.92 18.11
N SER A 528 6.52 -2.92 16.84
CA SER A 528 6.99 -1.92 15.90
C SER A 528 6.19 -0.62 16.02
N ASN A 529 6.86 0.51 16.17
CA ASN A 529 6.28 1.87 16.20
C ASN A 529 5.36 2.21 15.00
N SER A 530 5.18 1.29 14.08
CA SER A 530 4.44 1.49 12.82
C SER A 530 2.94 1.16 12.88
N ARG A 531 2.37 0.75 14.07
CA ARG A 531 0.97 0.29 14.14
C ARG A 531 0.18 0.80 15.36
N PRO A 532 0.06 2.12 15.58
CA PRO A 532 -0.67 2.65 16.75
C PRO A 532 -2.14 2.20 16.81
N ALA A 533 -2.80 2.13 15.65
CA ALA A 533 -4.20 1.69 15.56
C ALA A 533 -4.39 0.22 15.96
N ALA A 534 -3.45 -0.66 15.61
CA ALA A 534 -3.47 -2.06 16.01
C ALA A 534 -3.33 -2.20 17.52
N LEU A 535 -2.35 -1.52 18.11
CA LEU A 535 -2.11 -1.50 19.54
C LEU A 535 -3.35 -1.01 20.30
N SER A 536 -3.97 0.08 19.83
CA SER A 536 -5.21 0.60 20.42
C SER A 536 -6.35 -0.42 20.36
N ALA A 537 -6.58 -1.07 19.22
CA ALA A 537 -7.64 -2.06 19.06
C ALA A 537 -7.43 -3.29 19.98
N PHE A 538 -6.21 -3.77 20.12
CA PHE A 538 -5.89 -4.87 21.06
C PHE A 538 -6.09 -4.46 22.50
N ARG A 539 -5.62 -3.29 22.90
CA ARG A 539 -5.84 -2.74 24.24
C ARG A 539 -7.33 -2.68 24.58
N GLU A 540 -8.15 -2.15 23.68
CA GLU A 540 -9.60 -2.05 23.87
C GLU A 540 -10.28 -3.43 23.95
N ALA A 541 -9.85 -4.41 23.15
CA ALA A 541 -10.37 -5.77 23.21
C ALA A 541 -10.08 -6.43 24.56
N VAL A 542 -8.86 -6.27 25.10
CA VAL A 542 -8.51 -6.77 26.44
C VAL A 542 -9.37 -6.11 27.52
N LEU A 543 -9.49 -4.77 27.50
CA LEU A 543 -10.28 -4.02 28.48
C LEU A 543 -11.77 -4.37 28.42
N ALA A 544 -12.32 -4.58 27.22
CA ALA A 544 -13.69 -5.03 27.04
C ALA A 544 -13.92 -6.43 27.65
N THR A 545 -12.96 -7.34 27.49
CA THR A 545 -13.00 -8.69 28.05
C THR A 545 -12.94 -8.65 29.58
N VAL A 546 -12.04 -7.86 30.17
CA VAL A 546 -11.96 -7.66 31.62
C VAL A 546 -13.29 -7.16 32.16
N LYS A 547 -13.93 -6.20 31.49
CA LYS A 547 -15.23 -5.67 31.87
C LYS A 547 -16.35 -6.72 31.80
N ALA A 548 -16.27 -7.61 30.80
CA ALA A 548 -17.32 -8.62 30.60
C ALA A 548 -17.28 -9.77 31.58
N ILE A 549 -16.10 -10.15 32.09
CA ILE A 549 -15.86 -11.29 32.99
C ILE A 549 -14.82 -10.96 34.07
N PRO A 550 -15.07 -9.95 34.95
CA PRO A 550 -14.04 -9.38 35.83
C PRO A 550 -13.43 -10.39 36.83
N ASP A 551 -14.17 -11.42 37.18
CA ASP A 551 -13.76 -12.41 38.21
C ASP A 551 -13.20 -13.72 37.61
N SER A 552 -12.93 -13.74 36.28
CA SER A 552 -12.43 -14.96 35.64
C SER A 552 -10.95 -15.18 35.92
N PRO A 553 -10.55 -16.38 36.40
CA PRO A 553 -9.15 -16.73 36.63
C PRO A 553 -8.32 -16.73 35.33
N GLU A 554 -8.95 -16.90 34.17
CA GLU A 554 -8.32 -16.89 32.85
C GLU A 554 -7.84 -15.49 32.42
N LEU A 555 -8.28 -14.43 33.12
CA LEU A 555 -7.78 -13.07 32.89
C LEU A 555 -6.32 -12.88 33.30
N LEU A 556 -5.84 -13.64 34.29
CA LEU A 556 -4.50 -13.43 34.83
C LEU A 556 -3.38 -13.60 33.78
N PRO A 557 -3.33 -14.69 32.98
CA PRO A 557 -2.34 -14.83 31.91
C PRO A 557 -2.50 -13.73 30.83
N LEU A 558 -3.74 -13.41 30.45
CA LEU A 558 -4.02 -12.37 29.47
C LEU A 558 -3.52 -11.01 29.94
N LEU A 559 -3.82 -10.62 31.18
CA LEU A 559 -3.42 -9.34 31.75
C LEU A 559 -1.92 -9.24 31.98
N ALA A 560 -1.26 -10.36 32.36
CA ALA A 560 0.18 -10.42 32.41
C ALA A 560 0.79 -10.06 31.04
N ARG A 561 0.37 -10.74 30.01
CA ARG A 561 0.85 -10.49 28.64
C ARG A 561 0.51 -9.09 28.13
N ALA A 562 -0.72 -8.63 28.38
CA ALA A 562 -1.15 -7.30 28.00
C ALA A 562 -0.35 -6.19 28.71
N SER A 563 -0.01 -6.34 30.02
CA SER A 563 0.80 -5.35 30.72
C SER A 563 2.28 -5.31 30.29
N GLU A 564 2.79 -6.38 29.68
CA GLU A 564 4.09 -6.38 29.00
C GLU A 564 4.04 -5.60 27.68
N LEU A 565 2.99 -5.80 26.89
CA LEU A 565 2.82 -5.17 25.57
C LEU A 565 2.38 -3.70 25.69
N PHE A 566 1.66 -3.35 26.75
CA PHE A 566 1.13 -2.01 27.00
C PHE A 566 1.59 -1.46 28.36
N PRO A 567 2.92 -1.35 28.60
CA PRO A 567 3.47 -1.01 29.90
C PRO A 567 3.06 0.39 30.41
N GLU A 568 2.60 1.26 29.51
CA GLU A 568 2.19 2.63 29.80
C GLU A 568 0.67 2.77 30.03
N SER A 569 -0.10 1.68 29.92
CA SER A 569 -1.56 1.71 30.15
C SER A 569 -1.90 1.55 31.63
N PRO A 570 -2.26 2.64 32.36
CA PRO A 570 -2.56 2.54 33.79
C PRO A 570 -3.75 1.62 34.07
N ARG A 571 -4.73 1.53 33.17
CA ARG A 571 -5.90 0.65 33.31
C ARG A 571 -5.55 -0.83 33.21
N LEU A 572 -4.72 -1.22 32.26
CA LEU A 572 -4.29 -2.62 32.12
C LEU A 572 -3.39 -3.04 33.29
N VAL A 573 -2.48 -2.18 33.69
CA VAL A 573 -1.61 -2.43 34.85
C VAL A 573 -2.43 -2.54 36.14
N ALA A 574 -3.46 -1.70 36.34
CA ALA A 574 -4.37 -1.80 37.46
C ALA A 574 -5.22 -3.08 37.42
N ALA A 575 -5.76 -3.44 36.27
CA ALA A 575 -6.52 -4.67 36.07
C ALA A 575 -5.66 -5.92 36.35
N TYR A 576 -4.40 -5.90 35.93
CA TYR A 576 -3.45 -6.97 36.24
C TYR A 576 -3.19 -7.07 37.76
N GLY A 577 -3.01 -5.92 38.42
CA GLY A 577 -2.89 -5.89 39.90
C GLY A 577 -4.10 -6.49 40.62
N ALA A 578 -5.31 -6.16 40.19
CA ALA A 578 -6.55 -6.72 40.73
C ALA A 578 -6.64 -8.24 40.51
N ALA A 579 -6.28 -8.74 39.32
CA ALA A 579 -6.28 -10.17 39.03
C ALA A 579 -5.23 -10.94 39.86
N LEU A 580 -4.07 -10.34 40.11
CA LEU A 580 -3.05 -10.92 41.01
C LEU A 580 -3.56 -11.04 42.45
N ILE A 581 -4.23 -10.02 42.99
CA ILE A 581 -4.83 -10.05 44.35
C ILE A 581 -5.91 -11.12 44.39
N ALA A 582 -6.79 -11.19 43.42
CA ALA A 582 -7.82 -12.23 43.32
C ALA A 582 -7.23 -13.65 43.29
N ALA A 583 -6.02 -13.81 42.73
CA ALA A 583 -5.27 -15.06 42.73
C ALA A 583 -4.43 -15.32 44.00
N GLY A 584 -4.58 -14.50 45.06
CA GLY A 584 -3.84 -14.63 46.33
C GLY A 584 -2.37 -14.15 46.23
N ARG A 585 -2.00 -13.39 45.21
CA ARG A 585 -0.65 -12.81 44.99
C ARG A 585 -0.63 -11.34 45.41
N ASP A 586 -1.04 -11.06 46.64
CA ASP A 586 -1.33 -9.72 47.15
C ASP A 586 -0.16 -8.74 46.99
N ARG A 587 1.06 -9.14 47.38
CA ARG A 587 2.25 -8.28 47.27
C ARG A 587 2.50 -7.80 45.85
N GLU A 588 2.44 -8.72 44.91
CA GLU A 588 2.66 -8.41 43.48
C GLU A 588 1.54 -7.55 42.93
N GLY A 589 0.29 -7.86 43.33
CA GLY A 589 -0.88 -7.08 42.92
C GLY A 589 -0.81 -5.63 43.39
N TRP A 590 -0.43 -5.40 44.64
CA TRP A 590 -0.26 -4.04 45.19
C TRP A 590 0.93 -3.30 44.52
N GLU A 591 1.96 -4.00 44.11
CA GLU A 591 3.06 -3.41 43.32
C GLU A 591 2.58 -2.89 41.95
N GLN A 592 1.75 -3.68 41.25
CA GLN A 592 1.14 -3.22 40.00
C GLN A 592 0.18 -2.03 40.22
N HIS A 593 -0.59 -2.00 41.28
CA HIS A 593 -1.45 -0.84 41.59
C HIS A 593 -0.63 0.42 41.85
N ARG A 594 0.48 0.32 42.59
CA ARG A 594 1.41 1.46 42.75
C ARG A 594 1.99 1.95 41.43
N ARG A 595 2.36 1.01 40.55
CA ARG A 595 2.83 1.34 39.19
C ARG A 595 1.73 2.03 38.38
N ALA A 596 0.51 1.51 38.39
CA ALA A 596 -0.63 2.12 37.70
C ALA A 596 -0.90 3.54 38.20
N LEU A 597 -0.82 3.77 39.52
CA LEU A 597 -1.00 5.10 40.11
C LEU A 597 0.14 6.07 39.69
N ALA A 598 1.38 5.59 39.63
CA ALA A 598 2.51 6.37 39.16
C ALA A 598 2.36 6.78 37.70
N LEU A 599 1.92 5.86 36.83
CA LEU A 599 1.60 6.13 35.44
C LEU A 599 0.49 7.17 35.30
N PHE A 600 -0.56 7.05 36.10
CA PHE A 600 -1.67 8.01 36.11
C PHE A 600 -1.25 9.41 36.56
N ARG A 601 -0.35 9.53 37.54
CA ARG A 601 0.17 10.82 38.05
C ARG A 601 1.26 11.43 37.16
N GLY A 602 2.07 10.62 36.50
CA GLY A 602 3.14 11.05 35.58
C GLY A 602 2.64 11.43 34.20
N ALA A 603 1.44 10.99 33.86
CA ALA A 603 0.81 11.34 32.61
C ALA A 603 0.24 12.76 32.71
N THR A 604 1.04 13.76 32.27
CA THR A 604 0.49 14.87 31.51
C THR A 604 -0.03 14.24 30.21
N VAL A 605 -1.16 13.52 30.34
CA VAL A 605 -1.82 12.80 29.25
C VAL A 605 -2.17 13.83 28.20
N ALA A 606 -1.77 13.58 26.96
CA ALA A 606 -2.35 14.27 25.84
C ALA A 606 -3.88 14.22 25.99
N GLN A 607 -4.52 15.37 25.99
CA GLN A 607 -5.95 15.56 26.31
C GLN A 607 -6.90 14.65 25.54
N ASP A 608 -6.46 14.08 24.43
CA ASP A 608 -7.25 13.21 23.54
C ASP A 608 -7.42 11.78 24.06
N GLU A 609 -6.46 11.19 24.77
CA GLU A 609 -6.64 9.89 25.42
C GLU A 609 -7.62 9.99 26.59
N PHE A 610 -7.64 11.11 27.29
CA PHE A 610 -8.53 11.35 28.42
C PHE A 610 -9.99 11.59 27.99
N GLN A 611 -10.23 12.13 26.81
CA GLN A 611 -11.60 12.34 26.30
C GLN A 611 -12.26 11.04 25.83
N ASN A 612 -11.53 10.12 25.25
CA ASN A 612 -12.02 8.80 24.87
C ASN A 612 -12.23 7.86 26.09
N GLU A 613 -11.52 8.10 27.19
CA GLU A 613 -11.62 7.32 28.42
C GLU A 613 -12.75 7.79 29.37
N ARG A 614 -13.37 8.92 29.15
CA ARG A 614 -14.47 9.46 29.99
C ARG A 614 -15.74 8.60 30.03
N THR A 615 -15.90 7.63 29.15
CA THR A 615 -17.10 6.79 29.05
C THR A 615 -17.08 5.55 29.94
N THR A 616 -15.96 5.26 30.61
CA THR A 616 -15.93 4.14 31.60
C THR A 616 -15.26 4.66 32.86
N PRO A 617 -16.02 4.89 33.96
CA PRO A 617 -15.42 5.30 35.22
C PRO A 617 -14.47 4.19 35.69
N LEU A 618 -13.25 4.57 36.09
CA LEU A 618 -12.49 3.72 37.01
C LEU A 618 -13.43 3.37 38.15
N PRO A 619 -13.57 2.11 38.53
CA PRO A 619 -14.35 1.78 39.70
C PRO A 619 -13.82 2.63 40.87
N TRP A 620 -14.60 3.60 41.36
CA TRP A 620 -14.26 4.45 42.52
C TRP A 620 -13.91 3.59 43.74
N GLU A 621 -14.42 2.37 43.75
CA GLU A 621 -14.05 1.32 44.68
C GLU A 621 -12.56 0.96 44.64
N LEU A 622 -11.96 0.88 43.44
CA LEU A 622 -10.52 0.62 43.25
C LEU A 622 -9.68 1.81 43.74
N ALA A 623 -10.08 3.03 43.41
CA ALA A 623 -9.43 4.25 43.90
C ALA A 623 -9.60 4.41 45.41
N SER A 624 -10.75 4.04 45.98
CA SER A 624 -10.98 4.08 47.43
C SER A 624 -10.20 2.99 48.21
N HIS A 625 -9.98 1.81 47.60
CA HIS A 625 -9.11 0.77 48.19
C HIS A 625 -7.63 1.19 48.16
N ILE A 626 -7.17 1.79 47.05
CA ILE A 626 -5.79 2.31 46.94
C ILE A 626 -5.53 3.44 47.96
N LEU A 627 -6.53 4.29 48.21
CA LEU A 627 -6.42 5.38 49.18
C LEU A 627 -6.53 4.89 50.66
N LYS A 628 -7.25 3.79 50.91
CA LYS A 628 -7.37 3.20 52.26
C LYS A 628 -6.14 2.37 52.65
N ALA A 629 -5.46 1.74 51.70
CA ALA A 629 -4.28 0.91 51.97
C ALA A 629 -2.97 1.69 52.04
N GLY A 630 -2.94 2.96 51.60
CA GLY A 630 -1.77 3.85 51.70
C GLY A 630 -1.66 4.65 53.00
N GLY A 631 -2.41 4.30 54.04
CA GLY A 631 -2.48 4.99 55.34
C GLY A 631 -2.01 4.16 56.52
N GLU A 632 -1.04 3.25 56.32
CA GLU A 632 -0.22 2.67 57.40
C GLU A 632 1.24 2.67 57.03
#